data_cfc876984dea7f333ec5c95f8ce6cb70
#
_entry.id   cfc876984dea7f333ec5c95f8ce6cb70
#
_cell.length_a   1.000
_cell.length_b   1.000
_cell.length_c   1.000
_cell.angle_alpha   90.00
_cell.angle_beta   90.00
_cell.angle_gamma   90.00
#
_symmetry.space_group_name_H-M   'P 1'
#
loop_
_entity.id
_entity.type
_entity.pdbx_description
1 polymer ?
#
loop_
_entity_poly.entity_id
_entity_poly.type
_entity_poly.pdbx_seq_one_letter_code
_entity_poly.pdbx_strand_id
1 'polypeptide(L)'
;MCMGLRGMLGIAMAWGATATFAADWYAKDNLQPGHDPSMIRFEDGYALMSTNNNLQLWTSEDAYTWKDHRSTVSGVPQWAYTYAPKTEGIWAPDIFYMNGEYRVYYCVSEFGKRNSAIGYQATTSIMPGSNGYGWKDHGHVFHTKDGTDKYNAIDADVVKDTEGNYWMAFGSFGLGIQLIKLDATTGYQASDDKTVYNIARRTSKESGGAEEGPSLIEHNGQYFLFTAWDKCCQQGANIEQTTYKTAYGRADKVTGPYKDRAGYSMASGGGTILLERYGRYVGPGGGEAFQDLNRVRFVHHYYDNAGDKYNHIHIRDVVFTEDNWAEMGQPFLGRYLSAEVEHGALTRAVSGDLVISSSSTASNGEYLAYVNTEGSKIRLPMNIMQAGDYLLRYRYANGGDAAATHKVTVNGKLQTVTLPPTGSWGTFPEKSVVMVPATLKRGGNFIELEPSPNGNFAELDRIDFLRIIRDTIPANGFDNGIRVRLTKDDEFAIKDGGYAIFENVVLDSLKDIGNVFLQVKNASSGKIVIRDGKKDGTAVFTCDLSNSSLMGGGWSAVKCSGDMGLRGIKDLYLTASGISGEAILGNLIFEPMRVVCNQEPCGDPISSSSEVAPESSSSGTTSIAPRAVRHDNAMVPARKAYRDLKGRSFDKQIRYRVMF
;
A
#
# COMPACT_ATOMS: atom_id res chain seq x y z
N MET A 1 55.88 17.06 -42.80
CA MET A 1 55.23 16.44 -43.96
C MET A 1 53.79 16.16 -43.59
N CYS A 2 52.90 16.72 -44.37
CA CYS A 2 51.45 16.71 -44.27
C CYS A 2 50.82 15.32 -44.44
N MET A 3 49.57 15.28 -44.04
CA MET A 3 48.42 14.44 -44.44
C MET A 3 47.92 13.53 -43.34
N GLY A 4 46.66 13.44 -42.99
CA GLY A 4 45.46 14.06 -43.55
C GLY A 4 44.26 13.52 -42.74
N LEU A 5 43.37 14.42 -42.37
CA LEU A 5 42.09 14.11 -41.73
C LEU A 5 41.17 13.35 -42.70
N ARG A 6 40.55 12.27 -42.23
CA ARG A 6 39.25 11.83 -42.73
C ARG A 6 38.32 11.56 -41.57
N GLY A 7 37.28 12.36 -41.50
CA GLY A 7 36.20 12.22 -40.55
C GLY A 7 35.32 11.02 -40.88
N MET A 8 34.89 10.32 -39.84
CA MET A 8 33.71 9.45 -39.87
C MET A 8 32.65 10.09 -38.99
N LEU A 9 31.59 10.54 -39.63
CA LEU A 9 30.33 10.92 -38.98
C LEU A 9 29.73 9.64 -38.37
N GLY A 10 29.84 9.49 -37.08
CA GLY A 10 29.08 8.48 -36.32
C GLY A 10 27.70 9.04 -36.04
N ILE A 11 26.69 8.45 -36.65
CA ILE A 11 25.28 8.68 -36.30
C ILE A 11 25.08 8.06 -34.91
N ALA A 12 25.00 8.91 -33.89
CA ALA A 12 24.54 8.51 -32.58
C ALA A 12 23.02 8.25 -32.68
N MET A 13 22.63 6.99 -32.79
CA MET A 13 21.26 6.58 -32.50
C MET A 13 21.05 6.80 -31.00
N ALA A 14 20.20 7.78 -30.68
CA ALA A 14 19.67 7.91 -29.32
C ALA A 14 18.80 6.70 -29.03
N TRP A 15 19.35 5.76 -28.30
CA TRP A 15 18.56 4.73 -27.63
C TRP A 15 17.78 5.43 -26.54
N GLY A 16 16.46 5.49 -26.69
CA GLY A 16 15.58 5.91 -25.63
C GLY A 16 15.87 5.04 -24.40
N ALA A 17 16.23 5.69 -23.31
CA ALA A 17 16.41 5.03 -22.03
C ALA A 17 15.04 4.47 -21.59
N THR A 18 14.80 3.20 -21.88
CA THR A 18 13.80 2.43 -21.17
C THR A 18 14.23 2.43 -19.70
N ALA A 19 13.46 3.06 -18.84
CA ALA A 19 13.71 3.01 -17.41
C ALA A 19 13.66 1.54 -16.98
N THR A 20 14.81 0.95 -16.75
CA THR A 20 14.95 -0.35 -16.12
C THR A 20 14.54 -0.18 -14.67
N PHE A 21 13.35 -0.59 -14.33
CA PHE A 21 12.85 -0.70 -12.97
C PHE A 21 13.46 -1.95 -12.30
N ALA A 22 14.75 -1.97 -12.14
CA ALA A 22 15.44 -2.92 -11.30
C ALA A 22 16.36 -2.11 -10.41
N ALA A 23 15.84 -1.62 -9.30
CA ALA A 23 16.69 -1.12 -8.26
C ALA A 23 16.11 -1.55 -6.93
N ASP A 24 16.88 -2.31 -6.23
CA ASP A 24 16.83 -2.39 -4.79
C ASP A 24 16.67 -0.97 -4.25
N TRP A 25 15.48 -0.59 -3.83
CA TRP A 25 15.21 0.79 -3.40
C TRP A 25 16.10 1.24 -2.24
N TYR A 26 16.58 0.30 -1.41
CA TYR A 26 17.50 0.56 -0.32
C TYR A 26 18.98 0.49 -0.75
N ALA A 27 19.31 -0.08 -1.90
CA ALA A 27 20.69 -0.28 -2.32
C ALA A 27 21.37 1.01 -2.77
N LYS A 28 20.65 2.08 -3.02
CA LYS A 28 21.19 3.29 -3.68
C LYS A 28 20.79 4.60 -3.04
N ASP A 29 19.79 4.61 -2.18
CA ASP A 29 19.08 5.82 -1.90
C ASP A 29 19.17 6.21 -0.45
N ASN A 30 20.27 6.64 0.03
CA ASN A 30 20.37 7.43 1.25
C ASN A 30 19.75 6.81 2.52
N LEU A 31 18.93 5.77 2.39
CA LEU A 31 18.38 5.04 3.52
C LEU A 31 19.46 4.09 4.04
N GLN A 32 20.09 4.49 5.12
CA GLN A 32 21.08 3.65 5.80
C GLN A 32 20.38 2.41 6.35
N PRO A 33 21.08 1.25 6.45
CA PRO A 33 20.56 0.11 7.16
C PRO A 33 20.02 0.52 8.52
N GLY A 34 18.77 0.18 8.82
CA GLY A 34 18.08 0.59 10.04
C GLY A 34 17.48 -0.60 10.76
N HIS A 35 17.39 -0.54 12.09
CA HIS A 35 16.80 -1.53 12.97
C HIS A 35 15.65 -0.88 13.74
N ASP A 36 14.57 -1.59 14.04
CA ASP A 36 13.39 -1.10 14.74
C ASP A 36 12.90 0.24 14.15
N PRO A 37 12.49 0.26 12.87
CA PRO A 37 12.03 1.49 12.23
C PRO A 37 10.66 1.90 12.73
N SER A 38 10.47 3.20 12.89
CA SER A 38 9.19 3.87 13.10
C SER A 38 8.94 4.88 11.99
N MET A 39 7.70 4.99 11.53
CA MET A 39 7.36 5.80 10.37
C MET A 39 6.01 6.50 10.51
N ILE A 40 5.96 7.78 10.18
CA ILE A 40 4.73 8.56 10.16
C ILE A 40 4.54 9.26 8.82
N ARG A 41 3.26 9.39 8.41
CA ARG A 41 2.88 10.30 7.34
C ARG A 41 2.64 11.70 7.90
N PHE A 42 3.19 12.73 7.25
CA PHE A 42 2.90 14.13 7.51
C PHE A 42 2.50 14.86 6.23
N GLU A 43 2.27 16.17 6.28
CA GLU A 43 1.70 16.93 5.15
C GLU A 43 2.57 16.84 3.87
N ASP A 44 3.89 16.94 4.01
CA ASP A 44 4.83 16.95 2.89
C ASP A 44 5.45 15.57 2.57
N GLY A 45 4.88 14.48 3.09
CA GLY A 45 5.32 13.12 2.80
C GLY A 45 5.43 12.21 4.01
N TYR A 46 6.60 11.62 4.21
CA TYR A 46 6.88 10.62 5.23
C TYR A 46 8.12 11.00 6.02
N ALA A 47 8.10 10.69 7.31
CA ALA A 47 9.27 10.69 8.17
C ALA A 47 9.51 9.29 8.70
N LEU A 48 10.77 8.87 8.75
CA LEU A 48 11.23 7.59 9.26
C LEU A 48 12.38 7.81 10.24
N MET A 49 12.36 7.07 11.33
CA MET A 49 13.45 6.95 12.29
C MET A 49 13.72 5.48 12.61
N SER A 50 14.89 5.16 13.13
CA SER A 50 15.25 3.79 13.51
C SER A 50 16.27 3.77 14.64
N THR A 51 16.49 2.61 15.23
CA THR A 51 17.61 2.32 16.14
C THR A 51 18.92 2.47 15.36
N ASN A 52 19.36 3.68 15.14
CA ASN A 52 20.61 3.99 14.47
C ASN A 52 20.98 5.46 14.71
N ASN A 53 22.31 5.75 14.84
CA ASN A 53 22.87 7.09 14.82
C ASN A 53 22.11 8.14 15.67
N ASN A 54 21.70 7.79 16.90
CA ASN A 54 20.98 8.68 17.81
C ASN A 54 19.68 9.23 17.20
N LEU A 55 18.78 8.35 16.78
CA LEU A 55 17.49 8.67 16.15
C LEU A 55 17.68 9.51 14.88
N GLN A 56 18.32 8.90 13.90
CA GLN A 56 18.48 9.52 12.57
C GLN A 56 17.12 9.69 11.92
N LEU A 57 16.88 10.90 11.40
CA LEU A 57 15.66 11.26 10.69
C LEU A 57 15.89 11.18 9.19
N TRP A 58 15.04 10.43 8.50
CA TRP A 58 14.86 10.49 7.05
C TRP A 58 13.48 11.00 6.68
N THR A 59 13.37 11.72 5.57
CA THR A 59 12.09 12.11 4.98
C THR A 59 12.00 11.70 3.53
N SER A 60 10.77 11.46 3.06
CA SER A 60 10.47 11.08 1.69
C SER A 60 9.13 11.66 1.24
N GLU A 61 9.01 12.09 -0.02
CA GLU A 61 7.72 12.47 -0.61
C GLU A 61 6.92 11.25 -1.11
N ASP A 62 7.61 10.16 -1.47
CA ASP A 62 7.06 8.99 -2.18
C ASP A 62 7.18 7.67 -1.43
N ALA A 63 7.78 7.66 -0.24
CA ALA A 63 8.15 6.48 0.55
C ALA A 63 9.17 5.55 -0.17
N TYR A 64 9.82 6.05 -1.22
CA TYR A 64 10.79 5.31 -2.03
C TYR A 64 12.16 6.02 -2.09
N THR A 65 12.17 7.32 -2.33
CA THR A 65 13.38 8.15 -2.37
C THR A 65 13.52 8.89 -1.05
N TRP A 66 14.62 8.66 -0.32
CA TRP A 66 14.80 9.15 1.04
C TRP A 66 15.90 10.20 1.15
N LYS A 67 15.65 11.22 1.96
CA LYS A 67 16.61 12.27 2.30
C LYS A 67 17.02 12.14 3.76
N ASP A 68 18.32 11.98 3.99
CA ASP A 68 18.94 11.93 5.32
C ASP A 68 19.06 13.34 5.92
N HIS A 69 18.53 13.51 7.13
CA HIS A 69 18.65 14.73 7.93
C HIS A 69 19.53 14.56 9.18
N ARG A 70 20.15 13.41 9.32
CA ARG A 70 21.03 13.05 10.44
C ARG A 70 20.27 12.89 11.76
N SER A 71 21.05 12.84 12.85
CA SER A 71 20.56 12.60 14.21
C SER A 71 19.70 13.75 14.73
N THR A 72 18.63 13.44 15.43
CA THR A 72 17.76 14.41 16.11
C THR A 72 18.17 14.66 17.57
N VAL A 73 19.03 13.80 18.12
CA VAL A 73 19.66 13.96 19.45
C VAL A 73 21.16 13.93 19.33
N SER A 74 21.86 14.62 20.24
CA SER A 74 23.33 14.69 20.25
C SER A 74 24.01 13.50 20.92
N GLY A 75 23.26 12.56 21.46
CA GLY A 75 23.73 11.39 22.21
C GLY A 75 22.78 11.00 23.32
N VAL A 76 23.16 10.02 24.11
CA VAL A 76 22.38 9.56 25.27
C VAL A 76 22.17 10.71 26.25
N PRO A 77 20.93 11.10 26.60
CA PRO A 77 20.67 12.19 27.50
C PRO A 77 21.09 11.86 28.94
N GLN A 78 21.49 12.88 29.68
CA GLN A 78 22.05 12.69 31.02
C GLN A 78 21.13 11.97 32.02
N TRP A 79 19.81 12.19 31.91
CA TRP A 79 18.81 11.54 32.75
C TRP A 79 18.79 10.00 32.60
N ALA A 80 19.15 9.50 31.41
CA ALA A 80 19.15 8.08 31.09
C ALA A 80 20.05 7.25 32.00
N TYR A 81 21.19 7.79 32.35
CA TYR A 81 22.17 7.13 33.24
C TYR A 81 21.68 6.93 34.68
N THR A 82 20.58 7.59 35.07
CA THR A 82 19.93 7.33 36.38
C THR A 82 19.24 5.97 36.39
N TYR A 83 18.71 5.53 35.24
CA TYR A 83 17.90 4.31 35.11
C TYR A 83 18.66 3.17 34.43
N ALA A 84 19.51 3.48 33.47
CA ALA A 84 20.34 2.55 32.73
C ALA A 84 21.82 3.04 32.73
N PRO A 85 22.56 2.87 33.86
CA PRO A 85 23.90 3.44 34.03
C PRO A 85 24.92 2.96 32.99
N LYS A 86 24.72 1.82 32.36
CA LYS A 86 25.60 1.22 31.35
C LYS A 86 25.00 1.22 29.97
N THR A 87 24.00 2.08 29.70
CA THR A 87 23.45 2.20 28.32
C THR A 87 24.53 2.74 27.38
N GLU A 88 24.59 2.18 26.18
CA GLU A 88 25.55 2.56 25.14
C GLU A 88 24.90 3.32 23.98
N GLY A 89 23.55 3.46 23.99
CA GLY A 89 22.83 4.10 22.89
C GLY A 89 21.35 4.32 23.17
N ILE A 90 20.69 4.83 22.16
CA ILE A 90 19.25 5.09 22.11
C ILE A 90 18.65 4.12 21.11
N TRP A 91 17.56 3.42 21.52
CA TRP A 91 16.94 2.36 20.73
C TRP A 91 15.46 2.60 20.48
N ALA A 92 14.92 1.86 19.51
CA ALA A 92 13.51 1.66 19.20
C ALA A 92 12.67 2.96 19.34
N PRO A 93 12.80 3.89 18.37
CA PRO A 93 11.95 5.07 18.34
C PRO A 93 10.52 4.70 17.95
N ASP A 94 9.57 5.50 18.43
CA ASP A 94 8.21 5.58 17.96
C ASP A 94 7.85 7.05 17.69
N ILE A 95 7.60 7.41 16.43
CA ILE A 95 7.23 8.76 16.02
C ILE A 95 5.71 8.88 15.90
N PHE A 96 5.10 9.72 16.73
CA PHE A 96 3.66 9.89 16.81
C PHE A 96 3.25 11.36 16.82
N TYR A 97 2.11 11.70 16.17
CA TYR A 97 1.55 13.06 16.24
C TYR A 97 0.52 13.16 17.34
N MET A 98 0.80 13.95 18.37
CA MET A 98 -0.04 14.09 19.55
C MET A 98 -0.12 15.56 19.97
N ASN A 99 -1.33 16.06 20.14
CA ASN A 99 -1.60 17.40 20.70
C ASN A 99 -0.84 18.55 20.00
N GLY A 100 -0.75 18.50 18.66
CA GLY A 100 -0.10 19.56 17.87
C GLY A 100 1.42 19.43 17.71
N GLU A 101 2.03 18.35 18.22
CA GLU A 101 3.46 18.09 18.17
C GLU A 101 3.71 16.70 17.59
N TYR A 102 4.85 16.56 16.89
CA TYR A 102 5.46 15.26 16.61
C TYR A 102 6.31 14.88 17.82
N ARG A 103 6.00 13.75 18.44
CA ARG A 103 6.72 13.18 19.58
C ARG A 103 7.41 11.91 19.14
N VAL A 104 8.64 11.73 19.59
CA VAL A 104 9.41 10.49 19.41
C VAL A 104 9.67 9.92 20.78
N TYR A 105 8.97 8.82 21.09
CA TYR A 105 9.29 8.00 22.24
C TYR A 105 10.48 7.12 21.88
N TYR A 106 11.41 6.95 22.79
CA TYR A 106 12.61 6.15 22.58
C TYR A 106 13.05 5.51 23.89
N CYS A 107 13.85 4.46 23.82
CA CYS A 107 14.33 3.81 25.02
C CYS A 107 15.86 3.82 25.14
N VAL A 108 16.30 3.68 26.37
CA VAL A 108 17.68 3.43 26.78
C VAL A 108 17.71 2.22 27.69
N SER A 109 18.69 1.33 27.52
CA SER A 109 18.72 0.06 28.24
C SER A 109 20.14 -0.45 28.41
N GLU A 110 20.35 -1.28 29.41
CA GLU A 110 21.52 -2.15 29.51
C GLU A 110 21.22 -3.47 28.83
N PHE A 111 21.95 -3.84 27.78
CA PHE A 111 21.69 -5.05 27.00
C PHE A 111 21.62 -6.30 27.89
N GLY A 112 20.55 -7.09 27.74
CA GLY A 112 20.30 -8.30 28.53
C GLY A 112 19.88 -8.04 29.99
N LYS A 113 19.50 -6.81 30.31
CA LYS A 113 18.99 -6.38 31.62
C LYS A 113 17.66 -5.68 31.50
N ARG A 114 17.02 -5.42 32.65
CA ARG A 114 15.80 -4.60 32.75
C ARG A 114 16.05 -3.25 33.38
N ASN A 115 17.32 -2.84 33.48
CA ASN A 115 17.68 -1.46 33.78
C ASN A 115 17.44 -0.65 32.51
N SER A 116 16.23 -0.15 32.37
CA SER A 116 15.75 0.46 31.13
C SER A 116 14.81 1.63 31.41
N ALA A 117 14.77 2.59 30.51
CA ALA A 117 13.82 3.69 30.59
C ALA A 117 13.37 4.15 29.20
N ILE A 118 12.11 4.58 29.13
CA ILE A 118 11.53 5.25 28.00
C ILE A 118 11.49 6.75 28.29
N GLY A 119 11.94 7.55 27.35
CA GLY A 119 11.80 9.00 27.32
C GLY A 119 11.21 9.47 26.02
N TYR A 120 11.00 10.78 25.86
CA TYR A 120 10.58 11.32 24.58
C TYR A 120 11.17 12.68 24.29
N GLN A 121 11.28 12.99 22.99
CA GLN A 121 11.53 14.32 22.45
C GLN A 121 10.37 14.77 21.57
N ALA A 122 10.20 16.08 21.39
CA ALA A 122 9.12 16.64 20.58
C ALA A 122 9.56 17.81 19.71
N THR A 123 8.83 18.04 18.63
CA THR A 123 8.93 19.19 17.73
C THR A 123 7.57 19.53 17.14
N THR A 124 7.33 20.78 16.77
CA THR A 124 6.10 21.16 16.07
C THR A 124 6.21 21.05 14.55
N SER A 125 7.41 20.81 14.02
CA SER A 125 7.63 20.54 12.58
C SER A 125 8.72 19.49 12.38
N ILE A 126 8.51 18.57 11.44
CA ILE A 126 9.46 17.53 11.06
C ILE A 126 10.55 18.05 10.11
N MET A 127 10.20 19.02 9.24
CA MET A 127 11.12 19.46 8.19
C MET A 127 12.20 20.39 8.71
N PRO A 128 13.50 20.00 8.61
CA PRO A 128 14.60 20.88 8.99
C PRO A 128 14.55 22.22 8.25
N GLY A 129 14.75 23.31 8.98
CA GLY A 129 14.72 24.66 8.46
C GLY A 129 13.32 25.29 8.37
N SER A 130 12.25 24.55 8.62
CA SER A 130 10.91 25.10 8.73
C SER A 130 10.70 25.78 10.09
N ASN A 131 9.71 26.67 10.15
CA ASN A 131 9.29 27.25 11.42
C ASN A 131 8.73 26.16 12.34
N GLY A 132 9.20 26.11 13.57
CA GLY A 132 8.83 25.11 14.57
C GLY A 132 9.67 23.84 14.55
N TYR A 133 10.65 23.69 13.64
CA TYR A 133 11.62 22.61 13.71
C TYR A 133 12.62 22.82 14.85
N GLY A 134 12.81 21.80 15.63
CA GLY A 134 13.77 21.77 16.73
C GLY A 134 13.33 20.78 17.80
N TRP A 135 13.96 19.61 17.78
CA TRP A 135 13.69 18.52 18.72
C TRP A 135 14.12 18.91 20.13
N LYS A 136 13.22 18.72 21.09
CA LYS A 136 13.42 19.07 22.49
C LYS A 136 13.18 17.84 23.35
N ASP A 137 14.20 17.45 24.11
CA ASP A 137 14.09 16.35 25.06
C ASP A 137 13.19 16.74 26.24
N HIS A 138 12.22 15.90 26.55
CA HIS A 138 11.29 16.03 27.68
C HIS A 138 11.63 15.07 28.82
N GLY A 139 12.66 14.23 28.63
CA GLY A 139 13.16 13.35 29.67
C GLY A 139 12.35 12.07 29.85
N HIS A 140 12.46 11.50 31.03
CA HIS A 140 11.97 10.19 31.43
C HIS A 140 10.43 10.12 31.53
N VAL A 141 9.84 9.07 30.94
CA VAL A 141 8.39 8.77 30.96
C VAL A 141 8.10 7.55 31.85
N PHE A 142 8.81 6.45 31.63
CA PHE A 142 8.62 5.20 32.34
C PHE A 142 9.96 4.45 32.47
N HIS A 143 10.11 3.60 33.50
CA HIS A 143 11.34 2.83 33.68
C HIS A 143 11.08 1.49 34.36
N THR A 144 12.05 0.59 34.23
CA THR A 144 12.15 -0.69 34.93
C THR A 144 13.52 -0.87 35.54
N LYS A 145 13.60 -1.76 36.55
CA LYS A 145 14.82 -2.10 37.26
C LYS A 145 15.01 -3.61 37.29
N ASP A 146 16.19 -4.05 36.88
CA ASP A 146 16.57 -5.46 36.94
C ASP A 146 16.53 -6.01 38.38
N GLY A 147 16.08 -7.25 38.52
CA GLY A 147 15.86 -7.90 39.81
C GLY A 147 14.57 -7.49 40.54
N THR A 148 13.90 -6.40 40.14
CA THR A 148 12.64 -5.93 40.70
C THR A 148 11.48 -6.15 39.75
N ASP A 149 11.58 -5.62 38.53
CA ASP A 149 10.53 -5.68 37.53
C ASP A 149 10.63 -6.97 36.72
N LYS A 150 9.49 -7.45 36.24
CA LYS A 150 9.39 -8.71 35.49
C LYS A 150 9.16 -8.49 34.00
N TYR A 151 9.01 -7.26 33.55
CA TYR A 151 8.93 -6.79 32.16
C TYR A 151 9.97 -5.73 31.93
N ASN A 152 10.16 -5.30 30.69
CA ASN A 152 11.24 -4.38 30.31
C ASN A 152 10.67 -3.09 29.70
N ALA A 153 11.12 -1.91 30.13
CA ALA A 153 10.68 -0.61 29.60
C ALA A 153 11.50 -0.22 28.37
N ILE A 154 11.29 -0.96 27.27
CA ILE A 154 11.84 -0.67 25.94
C ILE A 154 10.76 -0.88 24.87
N ASP A 155 11.04 -0.48 23.64
CA ASP A 155 10.22 -0.66 22.46
C ASP A 155 8.82 -0.02 22.64
N ALA A 156 8.80 1.28 22.85
CA ALA A 156 7.55 2.03 22.99
C ALA A 156 6.83 2.15 21.64
N ASP A 157 5.49 2.07 21.66
CA ASP A 157 4.60 2.34 20.54
C ASP A 157 3.32 2.99 21.04
N VAL A 158 2.91 4.11 20.42
CA VAL A 158 1.78 4.93 20.88
C VAL A 158 0.60 4.78 19.95
N VAL A 159 -0.57 4.54 20.53
CA VAL A 159 -1.84 4.51 19.80
C VAL A 159 -2.86 5.46 20.40
N LYS A 160 -3.72 6.02 19.55
CA LYS A 160 -4.92 6.74 19.98
C LYS A 160 -6.13 5.83 19.88
N ASP A 161 -6.91 5.71 20.98
CA ASP A 161 -8.12 4.91 20.97
C ASP A 161 -9.31 5.65 20.32
N THR A 162 -10.41 4.94 20.09
CA THR A 162 -11.64 5.49 19.49
C THR A 162 -12.33 6.53 20.36
N GLU A 163 -12.00 6.61 21.65
CA GLU A 163 -12.50 7.60 22.59
C GLU A 163 -11.62 8.85 22.65
N GLY A 164 -10.44 8.82 21.98
CA GLY A 164 -9.50 9.92 21.91
C GLY A 164 -8.41 9.89 22.99
N ASN A 165 -8.33 8.83 23.81
CA ASN A 165 -7.25 8.66 24.77
C ASN A 165 -5.99 8.12 24.06
N TYR A 166 -4.84 8.38 24.67
CA TYR A 166 -3.55 7.88 24.17
C TYR A 166 -3.01 6.79 25.09
N TRP A 167 -2.43 5.78 24.48
CA TRP A 167 -1.88 4.61 25.15
C TRP A 167 -0.49 4.30 24.61
N MET A 168 0.39 3.81 25.44
CA MET A 168 1.73 3.37 25.06
C MET A 168 1.90 1.90 25.39
N ALA A 169 2.07 1.07 24.36
CA ALA A 169 2.54 -0.30 24.48
C ALA A 169 4.06 -0.30 24.59
N PHE A 170 4.64 -1.24 25.34
CA PHE A 170 6.08 -1.42 25.45
C PHE A 170 6.40 -2.79 26.03
N GLY A 171 7.62 -3.28 25.84
CA GLY A 171 8.05 -4.49 26.50
C GLY A 171 8.92 -5.41 25.66
N SER A 172 9.79 -6.13 26.35
CA SER A 172 10.67 -7.14 25.78
C SER A 172 10.91 -8.24 26.79
N PHE A 173 10.67 -9.49 26.39
CA PHE A 173 10.83 -10.68 27.20
C PHE A 173 10.03 -10.68 28.54
N GLY A 174 10.34 -11.61 29.45
CA GLY A 174 9.78 -11.66 30.79
C GLY A 174 8.26 -11.79 30.84
N LEU A 175 7.56 -10.78 31.31
CA LEU A 175 6.08 -10.73 31.28
C LEU A 175 5.53 -10.19 29.95
N GLY A 176 6.36 -10.09 28.90
CA GLY A 176 5.93 -9.67 27.58
C GLY A 176 5.53 -8.20 27.50
N ILE A 177 4.52 -7.92 26.71
CA ILE A 177 4.10 -6.58 26.34
C ILE A 177 3.12 -6.01 27.35
N GLN A 178 3.42 -4.79 27.78
CA GLN A 178 2.63 -3.99 28.71
C GLN A 178 2.00 -2.80 27.98
N LEU A 179 0.94 -2.24 28.58
CA LEU A 179 0.26 -1.06 28.08
C LEU A 179 -0.02 -0.11 29.24
N ILE A 180 0.23 1.18 29.05
CA ILE A 180 -0.13 2.24 29.99
C ILE A 180 -0.90 3.35 29.27
N LYS A 181 -1.77 4.04 30.02
CA LYS A 181 -2.45 5.24 29.56
C LYS A 181 -1.50 6.44 29.61
N LEU A 182 -1.50 7.27 28.57
CA LEU A 182 -0.76 8.52 28.51
C LEU A 182 -1.68 9.73 28.71
N ASP A 183 -1.16 10.77 29.34
CA ASP A 183 -1.78 12.10 29.35
C ASP A 183 -1.49 12.80 28.02
N ALA A 184 -2.54 13.21 27.32
CA ALA A 184 -2.47 13.80 25.97
C ALA A 184 -1.65 15.09 25.94
N THR A 185 -1.65 15.87 27.01
CA THR A 185 -0.97 17.17 27.09
C THR A 185 0.51 16.99 27.36
N THR A 186 0.82 16.18 28.38
CA THR A 186 2.20 16.05 28.89
C THR A 186 2.98 14.93 28.25
N GLY A 187 2.32 13.90 27.68
CA GLY A 187 2.98 12.73 27.10
C GLY A 187 3.54 11.73 28.14
N TYR A 188 3.34 11.99 29.42
CA TYR A 188 3.71 11.07 30.51
C TYR A 188 2.57 10.11 30.84
N GLN A 189 2.86 9.11 31.67
CA GLN A 189 1.80 8.23 32.17
C GLN A 189 0.69 9.05 32.84
N ALA A 190 -0.55 8.81 32.45
CA ALA A 190 -1.72 9.51 32.96
C ALA A 190 -1.84 9.41 34.50
N SER A 191 -2.29 10.50 35.14
CA SER A 191 -2.44 10.51 36.61
C SER A 191 -3.69 9.80 37.07
N ASP A 192 -4.71 9.72 36.22
CA ASP A 192 -6.01 9.10 36.47
C ASP A 192 -5.99 7.57 36.26
N ASP A 193 -4.98 7.02 35.56
CA ASP A 193 -4.82 5.57 35.39
C ASP A 193 -3.32 5.20 35.48
N LYS A 194 -2.95 4.58 36.60
CA LYS A 194 -1.59 4.08 36.84
C LYS A 194 -1.44 2.57 36.60
N THR A 195 -2.48 1.94 36.02
CA THR A 195 -2.46 0.51 35.75
C THR A 195 -1.45 0.20 34.64
N VAL A 196 -0.73 -0.89 34.83
CA VAL A 196 0.12 -1.50 33.81
C VAL A 196 -0.60 -2.76 33.36
N TYR A 197 -1.16 -2.72 32.16
CA TYR A 197 -1.95 -3.80 31.57
C TYR A 197 -1.01 -4.76 30.83
N ASN A 198 -1.07 -6.07 31.12
CA ASN A 198 -0.39 -7.06 30.31
C ASN A 198 -1.26 -7.46 29.11
N ILE A 199 -0.81 -7.17 27.89
CA ILE A 199 -1.60 -7.38 26.66
C ILE A 199 -1.11 -8.53 25.80
N ALA A 200 0.19 -8.89 25.87
CA ALA A 200 0.74 -10.09 25.22
C ALA A 200 1.89 -10.68 26.03
N ARG A 201 2.08 -12.01 25.92
CA ARG A 201 3.17 -12.72 26.57
C ARG A 201 3.41 -14.07 25.91
N ARG A 202 4.62 -14.30 25.39
CA ARG A 202 5.06 -15.62 24.97
C ARG A 202 5.28 -16.53 26.18
N THR A 203 4.70 -17.72 26.12
CA THR A 203 4.85 -18.74 27.17
C THR A 203 5.64 -19.96 26.70
N SER A 204 6.05 -20.00 25.42
CA SER A 204 6.78 -21.10 24.84
C SER A 204 8.15 -21.28 25.52
N LYS A 205 8.40 -22.49 26.02
CA LYS A 205 9.70 -22.84 26.59
C LYS A 205 10.80 -22.89 25.53
N GLU A 206 10.46 -23.18 24.27
CA GLU A 206 11.42 -23.28 23.17
C GLU A 206 11.99 -21.91 22.76
N SER A 207 11.19 -20.85 22.89
CA SER A 207 11.60 -19.49 22.56
C SER A 207 12.20 -18.72 23.75
N GLY A 208 12.24 -19.30 24.95
CA GLY A 208 12.65 -18.57 26.16
C GLY A 208 11.72 -17.40 26.53
N GLY A 209 10.52 -17.33 25.94
CA GLY A 209 9.58 -16.22 26.13
C GLY A 209 9.95 -14.99 25.30
N ALA A 210 10.72 -15.15 24.21
CA ALA A 210 11.17 -14.08 23.33
C ALA A 210 9.99 -13.45 22.58
N GLU A 211 9.56 -12.29 23.03
CA GLU A 211 8.56 -11.40 22.44
C GLU A 211 8.88 -9.97 22.80
N GLU A 212 8.89 -9.08 21.80
CA GLU A 212 9.23 -7.67 21.96
C GLU A 212 8.66 -6.84 20.80
N GLY A 213 9.04 -5.56 20.71
CA GLY A 213 8.69 -4.68 19.60
C GLY A 213 7.18 -4.63 19.33
N PRO A 214 6.34 -4.23 20.32
CA PRO A 214 4.91 -4.08 20.07
C PRO A 214 4.64 -2.95 19.10
N SER A 215 3.61 -3.10 18.27
CA SER A 215 3.00 -2.00 17.55
C SER A 215 1.49 -2.15 17.57
N LEU A 216 0.79 -1.05 17.82
CA LEU A 216 -0.66 -0.98 17.96
C LEU A 216 -1.27 -0.07 16.91
N ILE A 217 -2.31 -0.53 16.25
CA ILE A 217 -3.12 0.32 15.38
C ILE A 217 -4.60 0.03 15.54
N GLU A 218 -5.44 1.05 15.43
CA GLU A 218 -6.88 0.91 15.32
C GLU A 218 -7.28 0.79 13.85
N HIS A 219 -8.13 -0.19 13.51
CA HIS A 219 -8.72 -0.32 12.19
C HIS A 219 -10.14 -0.88 12.28
N ASN A 220 -11.11 -0.13 11.71
CA ASN A 220 -12.54 -0.50 11.71
C ASN A 220 -13.10 -0.85 13.10
N GLY A 221 -12.76 -0.06 14.13
CA GLY A 221 -13.25 -0.23 15.49
C GLY A 221 -12.58 -1.36 16.27
N GLN A 222 -11.53 -1.99 15.73
CA GLN A 222 -10.73 -3.01 16.40
C GLN A 222 -9.27 -2.58 16.49
N TYR A 223 -8.60 -3.06 17.52
CA TYR A 223 -7.17 -2.82 17.74
C TYR A 223 -6.36 -4.04 17.33
N PHE A 224 -5.29 -3.83 16.60
CA PHE A 224 -4.34 -4.84 16.17
C PHE A 224 -3.04 -4.65 16.91
N LEU A 225 -2.59 -5.68 17.61
CA LEU A 225 -1.29 -5.71 18.27
C LEU A 225 -0.35 -6.61 17.46
N PHE A 226 0.68 -6.02 16.89
CA PHE A 226 1.79 -6.72 16.26
C PHE A 226 2.92 -6.84 17.28
N THR A 227 3.61 -7.97 17.28
CA THR A 227 4.79 -8.21 18.14
C THR A 227 5.84 -8.99 17.36
N ALA A 228 7.08 -8.79 17.70
CA ALA A 228 8.18 -9.55 17.14
C ALA A 228 8.55 -10.72 18.06
N TRP A 229 8.70 -11.90 17.47
CA TRP A 229 8.93 -13.15 18.16
C TRP A 229 10.27 -13.77 17.84
N ASP A 230 10.81 -14.52 18.79
CA ASP A 230 11.99 -15.37 18.71
C ASP A 230 13.33 -14.58 18.69
N LYS A 231 14.36 -15.10 18.03
CA LYS A 231 15.72 -14.61 18.14
C LYS A 231 16.03 -13.55 17.09
N CYS A 232 16.27 -12.34 17.55
CA CYS A 232 16.69 -11.18 16.77
C CYS A 232 18.23 -11.10 16.62
N CYS A 233 18.65 -10.13 15.84
CA CYS A 233 19.92 -9.41 15.92
C CYS A 233 21.17 -10.23 15.57
N GLN A 234 21.05 -11.35 14.91
CA GLN A 234 22.17 -12.13 14.41
C GLN A 234 22.49 -11.75 12.97
N GLN A 235 23.60 -11.05 12.78
CA GLN A 235 24.02 -10.48 11.48
C GLN A 235 25.30 -11.14 10.96
N GLY A 236 25.69 -10.87 9.73
CA GLY A 236 26.91 -11.34 9.11
C GLY A 236 26.97 -12.85 9.05
N ALA A 237 28.02 -13.47 9.57
CA ALA A 237 28.22 -14.91 9.56
C ALA A 237 27.17 -15.70 10.38
N ASN A 238 26.46 -15.04 11.29
CA ASN A 238 25.49 -15.66 12.18
C ASN A 238 24.03 -15.49 11.72
N ILE A 239 23.79 -14.89 10.56
CA ILE A 239 22.45 -14.54 10.05
C ILE A 239 21.47 -15.75 10.08
N GLU A 240 21.95 -16.96 9.80
CA GLU A 240 21.14 -18.18 9.82
C GLU A 240 20.59 -18.56 11.21
N GLN A 241 21.13 -17.97 12.27
CA GLN A 241 20.63 -18.17 13.64
C GLN A 241 19.47 -17.24 13.98
N THR A 242 19.17 -16.25 13.13
CA THR A 242 18.03 -15.35 13.28
C THR A 242 16.74 -16.09 12.95
N THR A 243 15.83 -16.12 13.91
CA THR A 243 14.50 -16.72 13.79
C THR A 243 13.38 -15.71 14.02
N TYR A 244 13.73 -14.44 14.03
CA TYR A 244 12.82 -13.32 14.26
C TYR A 244 11.69 -13.32 13.25
N LYS A 245 10.50 -12.97 13.69
CA LYS A 245 9.28 -12.96 12.88
C LYS A 245 8.23 -12.05 13.50
N THR A 246 7.27 -11.61 12.72
CA THR A 246 6.14 -10.81 13.20
C THR A 246 4.91 -11.70 13.43
N ALA A 247 4.32 -11.58 14.62
CA ALA A 247 3.04 -12.19 14.97
C ALA A 247 2.05 -11.12 15.39
N TYR A 248 0.75 -11.42 15.38
CA TYR A 248 -0.28 -10.48 15.76
C TYR A 248 -1.55 -11.12 16.30
N GLY A 249 -2.36 -10.30 16.95
CA GLY A 249 -3.73 -10.58 17.31
C GLY A 249 -4.55 -9.30 17.34
N ARG A 250 -5.86 -9.44 17.55
CA ARG A 250 -6.78 -8.30 17.59
C ARG A 250 -7.69 -8.31 18.82
N ALA A 251 -8.21 -7.14 19.16
CA ALA A 251 -9.13 -6.93 20.28
C ALA A 251 -10.14 -5.85 19.96
N ASP A 252 -11.30 -5.86 20.67
CA ASP A 252 -12.31 -4.81 20.56
C ASP A 252 -12.02 -3.61 21.48
N LYS A 253 -11.04 -3.74 22.38
CA LYS A 253 -10.58 -2.68 23.27
C LYS A 253 -9.07 -2.59 23.25
N VAL A 254 -8.53 -1.40 23.37
CA VAL A 254 -7.08 -1.16 23.39
C VAL A 254 -6.38 -1.92 24.53
N THR A 255 -7.06 -2.14 25.67
CA THR A 255 -6.56 -2.94 26.81
C THR A 255 -6.72 -4.45 26.61
N GLY A 256 -7.24 -4.91 25.46
CA GLY A 256 -7.45 -6.31 25.14
C GLY A 256 -8.78 -6.90 25.66
N PRO A 257 -8.88 -8.24 25.75
CA PRO A 257 -7.84 -9.23 25.47
C PRO A 257 -7.58 -9.37 23.95
N TYR A 258 -6.33 -9.31 23.55
CA TYR A 258 -5.92 -9.60 22.18
C TYR A 258 -5.97 -11.11 21.91
N LYS A 259 -6.55 -11.50 20.78
CA LYS A 259 -6.69 -12.90 20.37
C LYS A 259 -6.15 -13.11 18.95
N ASP A 260 -5.56 -14.26 18.73
CA ASP A 260 -5.15 -14.72 17.40
C ASP A 260 -6.35 -15.26 16.58
N ARG A 261 -6.10 -15.65 15.32
CA ARG A 261 -7.14 -16.22 14.43
C ARG A 261 -7.77 -17.50 14.96
N ALA A 262 -7.06 -18.26 15.80
CA ALA A 262 -7.56 -19.48 16.44
C ALA A 262 -8.33 -19.20 17.74
N GLY A 263 -8.39 -17.93 18.20
CA GLY A 263 -9.09 -17.50 19.42
C GLY A 263 -8.25 -17.57 20.68
N TYR A 264 -6.96 -17.94 20.62
CA TYR A 264 -6.07 -17.97 21.79
C TYR A 264 -5.63 -16.56 22.17
N SER A 265 -5.58 -16.29 23.47
CA SER A 265 -5.14 -15.00 23.98
C SER A 265 -3.63 -14.79 23.81
N MET A 266 -3.23 -13.62 23.29
CA MET A 266 -1.82 -13.24 23.22
C MET A 266 -1.17 -13.14 24.60
N ALA A 267 -1.90 -12.76 25.65
CA ALA A 267 -1.41 -12.76 27.03
C ALA A 267 -1.11 -14.18 27.57
N SER A 268 -1.45 -15.22 26.81
CA SER A 268 -1.23 -16.64 27.16
C SER A 268 -0.51 -17.42 26.06
N GLY A 269 0.26 -16.75 25.21
CA GLY A 269 1.09 -17.35 24.17
C GLY A 269 0.42 -17.51 22.80
N GLY A 270 -0.81 -17.00 22.63
CA GLY A 270 -1.46 -16.91 21.32
C GLY A 270 -0.75 -15.88 20.41
N GLY A 271 -1.00 -16.00 19.11
CA GLY A 271 -0.51 -15.09 18.08
C GLY A 271 -0.54 -15.76 16.70
N THR A 272 -1.04 -15.04 15.70
CA THR A 272 -1.02 -15.46 14.30
C THR A 272 0.26 -14.94 13.65
N ILE A 273 1.04 -15.81 13.02
CA ILE A 273 2.23 -15.38 12.26
C ILE A 273 1.75 -14.56 11.05
N LEU A 274 2.27 -13.35 10.94
CA LEU A 274 1.96 -12.42 9.85
C LEU A 274 3.09 -12.38 8.83
N LEU A 275 4.33 -12.41 9.29
CA LEU A 275 5.52 -12.32 8.45
C LEU A 275 6.65 -13.13 9.09
N GLU A 276 7.24 -14.02 8.32
CA GLU A 276 8.39 -14.83 8.72
C GLU A 276 9.41 -14.92 7.57
N ARG A 277 10.54 -15.56 7.81
CA ARG A 277 11.59 -15.75 6.80
C ARG A 277 11.06 -16.34 5.50
N TYR A 278 11.40 -15.71 4.38
CA TYR A 278 11.19 -16.24 3.03
C TYR A 278 12.34 -15.81 2.11
N GLY A 279 12.75 -16.68 1.17
CA GLY A 279 13.87 -16.38 0.26
C GLY A 279 15.11 -15.87 1.01
N ARG A 280 15.64 -14.74 0.56
CA ARG A 280 16.80 -14.05 1.15
C ARG A 280 16.45 -13.22 2.39
N TYR A 281 15.18 -12.96 2.65
CA TYR A 281 14.68 -12.05 3.68
C TYR A 281 14.54 -12.78 5.01
N VAL A 282 15.52 -12.57 5.90
CA VAL A 282 15.65 -13.30 7.17
C VAL A 282 15.23 -12.39 8.32
N GLY A 283 14.48 -12.92 9.28
CA GLY A 283 14.14 -12.23 10.51
C GLY A 283 13.30 -10.95 10.34
N PRO A 284 12.23 -10.94 9.53
CA PRO A 284 11.39 -9.76 9.37
C PRO A 284 10.59 -9.47 10.65
N GLY A 285 10.90 -8.38 11.33
CA GLY A 285 10.29 -8.01 12.61
C GLY A 285 10.72 -6.64 13.11
N GLY A 286 10.44 -6.35 14.39
CA GLY A 286 10.75 -5.07 15.01
C GLY A 286 10.15 -3.90 14.25
N GLY A 287 8.90 -4.02 13.83
CA GLY A 287 8.26 -3.07 12.94
C GLY A 287 7.05 -2.38 13.55
N GLU A 288 6.58 -1.36 12.87
CA GLU A 288 5.48 -0.50 13.27
C GLU A 288 4.41 -0.41 12.19
N ALA A 289 3.14 -0.48 12.60
CA ALA A 289 1.98 -0.22 11.76
C ALA A 289 1.59 1.27 11.87
N PHE A 290 1.45 1.95 10.75
CA PHE A 290 1.07 3.36 10.72
C PHE A 290 -0.03 3.64 9.70
N GLN A 291 -0.80 4.71 9.94
CA GLN A 291 -1.84 5.16 9.03
C GLN A 291 -1.25 5.95 7.86
N ASP A 292 -1.49 5.50 6.64
CA ASP A 292 -1.12 6.19 5.40
C ASP A 292 -2.36 6.50 4.56
N LEU A 293 -2.93 7.69 4.74
CA LEU A 293 -4.20 8.10 4.12
C LEU A 293 -5.34 7.13 4.52
N ASN A 294 -5.82 6.35 3.57
CA ASN A 294 -6.91 5.38 3.75
C ASN A 294 -6.43 3.93 3.80
N ARG A 295 -5.14 3.69 4.01
CA ARG A 295 -4.56 2.36 4.18
C ARG A 295 -3.70 2.31 5.44
N VAL A 296 -3.50 1.11 5.94
CA VAL A 296 -2.51 0.83 6.99
C VAL A 296 -1.27 0.27 6.32
N ARG A 297 -0.11 0.77 6.71
CA ARG A 297 1.18 0.24 6.32
C ARG A 297 1.95 -0.29 7.51
N PHE A 298 2.92 -1.13 7.23
CA PHE A 298 3.82 -1.73 8.19
C PHE A 298 5.26 -1.53 7.73
N VAL A 299 6.03 -0.78 8.49
CA VAL A 299 7.48 -0.64 8.28
C VAL A 299 8.19 -1.61 9.23
N HIS A 300 9.19 -2.35 8.73
CA HIS A 300 9.92 -3.33 9.52
C HIS A 300 11.35 -3.51 9.02
N HIS A 301 12.24 -4.01 9.87
CA HIS A 301 13.54 -4.45 9.40
C HIS A 301 13.53 -5.94 9.01
N TYR A 302 14.54 -6.32 8.23
CA TYR A 302 14.91 -7.69 7.90
C TYR A 302 16.42 -7.75 7.66
N TYR A 303 17.01 -8.95 7.58
CA TYR A 303 18.42 -9.15 7.25
C TYR A 303 18.53 -9.81 5.88
N ASP A 304 19.38 -9.23 5.00
CA ASP A 304 19.53 -9.70 3.62
C ASP A 304 20.58 -10.81 3.48
N ASN A 305 20.16 -12.07 3.47
CA ASN A 305 21.07 -13.22 3.39
C ASN A 305 21.80 -13.37 2.05
N ALA A 306 21.30 -12.79 0.96
CA ALA A 306 21.96 -12.83 -0.36
C ALA A 306 22.83 -11.60 -0.62
N GLY A 307 22.64 -10.50 0.15
CA GLY A 307 23.39 -9.26 0.06
C GLY A 307 24.51 -9.16 1.11
N ASP A 308 24.50 -8.07 1.84
CA ASP A 308 25.53 -7.71 2.83
C ASP A 308 25.38 -8.44 4.18
N LYS A 309 24.27 -9.14 4.39
CA LYS A 309 23.89 -9.85 5.62
C LYS A 309 23.64 -8.96 6.84
N TYR A 310 23.30 -7.71 6.58
CA TYR A 310 22.90 -6.73 7.59
C TYR A 310 21.41 -6.41 7.49
N ASN A 311 20.94 -5.56 8.39
CA ASN A 311 19.55 -5.14 8.46
C ASN A 311 19.21 -4.08 7.42
N HIS A 312 18.06 -4.24 6.81
CA HIS A 312 17.43 -3.34 5.85
C HIS A 312 15.98 -3.10 6.25
N ILE A 313 15.33 -2.14 5.60
CA ILE A 313 13.95 -1.75 5.90
C ILE A 313 13.04 -2.08 4.72
N HIS A 314 11.89 -2.70 5.01
CA HIS A 314 10.77 -2.79 4.10
C HIS A 314 9.57 -2.00 4.61
N ILE A 315 8.81 -1.42 3.69
CA ILE A 315 7.50 -0.82 3.91
C ILE A 315 6.49 -1.67 3.16
N ARG A 316 5.45 -2.17 3.84
CA ARG A 316 4.44 -3.05 3.27
C ARG A 316 3.04 -2.51 3.52
N ASP A 317 2.06 -2.86 2.70
CA ASP A 317 0.66 -2.66 3.03
C ASP A 317 0.17 -3.75 3.99
N VAL A 318 -0.61 -3.37 4.99
CA VAL A 318 -1.45 -4.30 5.74
C VAL A 318 -2.80 -4.37 5.04
N VAL A 319 -3.16 -5.54 4.55
CA VAL A 319 -4.39 -5.78 3.78
C VAL A 319 -5.38 -6.52 4.65
N PHE A 320 -6.55 -5.92 4.87
CA PHE A 320 -7.56 -6.53 5.73
C PHE A 320 -8.57 -7.35 4.93
N THR A 321 -8.86 -8.56 5.43
CA THR A 321 -9.91 -9.44 4.92
C THR A 321 -11.30 -8.89 5.25
N GLU A 322 -12.36 -9.47 4.68
CA GLU A 322 -13.75 -9.04 4.96
C GLU A 322 -14.16 -9.25 6.42
N ASP A 323 -13.59 -10.23 7.09
CA ASP A 323 -13.76 -10.49 8.51
C ASP A 323 -12.73 -9.75 9.39
N ASN A 324 -12.09 -8.71 8.82
CA ASN A 324 -11.15 -7.80 9.46
C ASN A 324 -9.93 -8.49 10.10
N TRP A 325 -9.32 -9.49 9.40
CA TRP A 325 -8.01 -10.02 9.74
C TRP A 325 -6.94 -9.43 8.83
N ALA A 326 -5.78 -9.13 9.42
CA ALA A 326 -4.64 -8.62 8.68
C ALA A 326 -3.94 -9.72 7.87
N GLU A 327 -3.56 -9.40 6.64
CA GLU A 327 -2.61 -10.14 5.81
C GLU A 327 -1.53 -9.17 5.32
N MET A 328 -0.30 -9.66 5.21
CA MET A 328 0.80 -8.80 4.80
C MET A 328 0.88 -8.73 3.27
N GLY A 329 0.77 -7.52 2.73
CA GLY A 329 1.09 -7.22 1.35
C GLY A 329 2.58 -7.33 1.09
N GLN A 330 2.97 -7.13 -0.17
CA GLN A 330 4.38 -7.16 -0.54
C GLN A 330 5.12 -5.88 -0.14
N PRO A 331 6.48 -5.88 -0.15
CA PRO A 331 7.26 -4.66 0.01
C PRO A 331 6.91 -3.64 -1.07
N PHE A 332 6.89 -2.38 -0.69
CA PHE A 332 6.75 -1.28 -1.62
C PHE A 332 8.09 -1.05 -2.36
N LEU A 333 8.11 -1.32 -3.65
CA LEU A 333 9.28 -1.20 -4.52
C LEU A 333 9.11 -0.05 -5.53
N GLY A 334 8.52 1.06 -5.09
CA GLY A 334 8.32 2.26 -5.90
C GLY A 334 7.05 2.27 -6.78
N ARG A 335 6.24 1.19 -6.75
CA ARG A 335 4.99 1.08 -7.50
C ARG A 335 3.86 0.55 -6.60
N TYR A 336 2.70 1.21 -6.66
CA TYR A 336 1.51 0.81 -5.89
C TYR A 336 0.67 -0.26 -6.62
N LEU A 337 0.60 -0.18 -7.94
CA LEU A 337 -0.18 -1.07 -8.77
C LEU A 337 0.70 -2.10 -9.50
N SER A 338 1.60 -2.73 -8.76
CA SER A 338 2.48 -3.81 -9.21
C SER A 338 2.70 -4.81 -8.08
N ALA A 339 2.79 -6.09 -8.40
CA ALA A 339 3.06 -7.18 -7.46
C ALA A 339 4.18 -8.09 -7.97
N GLU A 340 5.30 -8.14 -7.24
CA GLU A 340 6.36 -9.13 -7.45
C GLU A 340 5.93 -10.45 -6.80
N VAL A 341 5.84 -11.52 -7.57
CA VAL A 341 5.18 -12.76 -7.11
C VAL A 341 5.97 -13.52 -6.05
N GLU A 342 7.30 -13.35 -6.02
CA GLU A 342 8.18 -13.96 -5.00
C GLU A 342 7.91 -13.42 -3.58
N HIS A 343 7.29 -12.26 -3.45
CA HIS A 343 6.89 -11.67 -2.17
C HIS A 343 5.49 -12.10 -1.70
N GLY A 344 4.78 -12.92 -2.49
CA GLY A 344 3.49 -13.47 -2.10
C GLY A 344 3.58 -14.49 -0.97
N ALA A 345 2.47 -14.74 -0.29
CA ALA A 345 2.37 -15.84 0.66
C ALA A 345 2.33 -17.17 -0.10
N LEU A 346 3.35 -18.01 0.12
CA LEU A 346 3.57 -19.25 -0.61
C LEU A 346 3.08 -20.46 0.19
N THR A 347 2.15 -21.24 -0.37
CA THR A 347 1.77 -22.55 0.15
C THR A 347 2.28 -23.61 -0.81
N ARG A 348 3.20 -24.47 -0.37
CA ARG A 348 3.81 -25.52 -1.17
C ARG A 348 3.08 -26.85 -0.94
N ALA A 349 2.66 -27.49 -2.03
CA ALA A 349 2.06 -28.84 -1.97
C ALA A 349 3.15 -29.92 -1.79
N VAL A 350 4.33 -29.70 -2.35
CA VAL A 350 5.49 -30.60 -2.24
C VAL A 350 6.77 -29.81 -1.96
N SER A 351 7.78 -30.49 -1.41
CA SER A 351 9.11 -29.91 -1.21
C SER A 351 9.76 -29.60 -2.57
N GLY A 352 10.40 -28.43 -2.69
CA GLY A 352 11.07 -28.00 -3.92
C GLY A 352 10.17 -27.29 -4.94
N ASP A 353 8.89 -27.14 -4.66
CA ASP A 353 7.97 -26.33 -5.46
C ASP A 353 7.97 -24.86 -5.01
N LEU A 354 7.56 -23.94 -5.87
CA LEU A 354 7.53 -22.50 -5.61
C LEU A 354 8.88 -21.99 -5.07
N VAL A 355 9.94 -22.12 -5.86
CA VAL A 355 11.30 -21.71 -5.49
C VAL A 355 11.55 -20.27 -5.94
N ILE A 356 11.98 -19.40 -5.01
CA ILE A 356 12.46 -18.06 -5.37
C ILE A 356 13.84 -18.22 -6.02
N SER A 357 13.96 -17.75 -7.25
CA SER A 357 15.16 -17.82 -8.09
C SER A 357 15.56 -16.45 -8.60
N SER A 358 16.81 -16.28 -9.04
CA SER A 358 17.32 -14.99 -9.50
C SER A 358 17.51 -14.95 -11.01
N SER A 359 17.19 -13.79 -11.61
CA SER A 359 17.45 -13.51 -13.03
C SER A 359 17.68 -12.01 -13.24
N SER A 360 18.67 -11.67 -14.07
CA SER A 360 18.91 -10.27 -14.46
C SER A 360 17.82 -9.68 -15.35
N THR A 361 16.90 -10.50 -15.84
CA THR A 361 15.76 -10.09 -16.66
C THR A 361 14.45 -10.02 -15.88
N ALA A 362 14.43 -10.52 -14.64
CA ALA A 362 13.29 -10.35 -13.72
C ALA A 362 13.21 -8.91 -13.22
N SER A 363 12.01 -8.44 -12.92
CA SER A 363 11.74 -7.03 -12.59
C SER A 363 12.44 -6.54 -11.33
N ASN A 364 12.52 -7.41 -10.31
CA ASN A 364 13.22 -7.15 -9.04
C ASN A 364 14.50 -8.00 -8.90
N GLY A 365 14.97 -8.59 -9.99
CA GLY A 365 16.12 -9.51 -9.96
C GLY A 365 15.80 -10.92 -9.45
N GLU A 366 14.61 -11.13 -8.93
CA GLU A 366 14.09 -12.42 -8.44
C GLU A 366 12.78 -12.78 -9.14
N TYR A 367 12.40 -14.04 -9.11
CA TYR A 367 11.19 -14.56 -9.70
C TYR A 367 10.78 -15.87 -9.02
N LEU A 368 9.57 -16.34 -9.25
CA LEU A 368 9.09 -17.60 -8.73
C LEU A 368 9.20 -18.71 -9.79
N ALA A 369 10.12 -19.64 -9.55
CA ALA A 369 10.34 -20.83 -10.35
C ALA A 369 9.54 -22.03 -9.82
N TYR A 370 9.45 -23.10 -10.62
CA TYR A 370 8.81 -24.38 -10.27
C TYR A 370 7.36 -24.20 -9.78
N VAL A 371 6.57 -23.39 -10.49
CA VAL A 371 5.13 -23.23 -10.28
C VAL A 371 4.42 -24.37 -11.01
N ASN A 372 4.61 -25.63 -10.57
CA ASN A 372 4.30 -26.81 -11.36
C ASN A 372 3.41 -27.85 -10.66
N THR A 373 3.19 -27.76 -9.38
CA THR A 373 2.45 -28.76 -8.60
C THR A 373 1.05 -28.27 -8.25
N GLU A 374 0.01 -29.02 -8.64
CA GLU A 374 -1.37 -28.75 -8.22
C GLU A 374 -1.49 -28.72 -6.70
N GLY A 375 -2.20 -27.73 -6.17
CA GLY A 375 -2.33 -27.49 -4.74
C GLY A 375 -1.27 -26.57 -4.15
N SER A 376 -0.19 -26.27 -4.87
CA SER A 376 0.70 -25.17 -4.52
C SER A 376 0.05 -23.83 -4.87
N LYS A 377 0.14 -22.86 -3.97
CA LYS A 377 -0.57 -21.57 -4.10
C LYS A 377 0.33 -20.40 -3.82
N ILE A 378 0.11 -19.33 -4.57
CA ILE A 378 0.69 -18.03 -4.32
C ILE A 378 -0.49 -17.10 -4.01
N ARG A 379 -0.46 -16.42 -2.87
CA ARG A 379 -1.48 -15.45 -2.47
C ARG A 379 -0.86 -14.07 -2.40
N LEU A 380 -1.46 -13.13 -3.13
CA LEU A 380 -1.03 -11.74 -3.23
C LEU A 380 -2.14 -10.84 -2.67
N PRO A 381 -2.02 -10.40 -1.41
CA PRO A 381 -2.89 -9.37 -0.85
C PRO A 381 -2.51 -8.00 -1.41
N MET A 382 -3.50 -7.23 -1.89
CA MET A 382 -3.30 -5.92 -2.50
C MET A 382 -4.33 -4.90 -2.00
N ASN A 383 -3.90 -3.69 -1.65
CA ASN A 383 -4.79 -2.56 -1.42
C ASN A 383 -5.00 -1.77 -2.71
N ILE A 384 -6.25 -1.66 -3.17
CA ILE A 384 -6.63 -0.94 -4.37
C ILE A 384 -7.42 0.32 -3.97
N MET A 385 -6.97 1.47 -4.43
CA MET A 385 -7.56 2.76 -4.04
C MET A 385 -8.80 3.12 -4.84
N GLN A 386 -8.93 2.61 -6.06
CA GLN A 386 -10.08 2.83 -6.93
C GLN A 386 -10.74 1.50 -7.32
N ALA A 387 -12.00 1.30 -6.93
CA ALA A 387 -12.78 0.17 -7.43
C ALA A 387 -13.04 0.31 -8.93
N GLY A 388 -13.02 -0.80 -9.66
CA GLY A 388 -13.30 -0.79 -11.10
C GLY A 388 -12.80 -2.03 -11.85
N ASP A 389 -12.78 -1.90 -13.18
CA ASP A 389 -12.26 -2.92 -14.06
C ASP A 389 -10.75 -2.71 -14.29
N TYR A 390 -10.01 -3.80 -14.23
CA TYR A 390 -8.56 -3.84 -14.40
C TYR A 390 -8.16 -4.93 -15.39
N LEU A 391 -7.00 -4.78 -16.02
CA LEU A 391 -6.26 -5.87 -16.63
C LEU A 391 -5.07 -6.20 -15.75
N LEU A 392 -5.01 -7.44 -15.30
CA LEU A 392 -3.83 -7.98 -14.63
C LEU A 392 -2.83 -8.40 -15.72
N ARG A 393 -1.73 -7.68 -15.85
CA ARG A 393 -0.66 -7.97 -16.80
C ARG A 393 0.35 -8.90 -16.15
N TYR A 394 0.29 -10.18 -16.50
CA TYR A 394 1.19 -11.22 -16.03
C TYR A 394 2.47 -11.23 -16.83
N ARG A 395 3.60 -11.07 -16.19
CA ARG A 395 4.91 -11.25 -16.77
C ARG A 395 5.44 -12.63 -16.36
N TYR A 396 5.79 -13.46 -17.34
CA TYR A 396 6.09 -14.87 -17.12
C TYR A 396 7.18 -15.40 -18.09
N ALA A 397 7.75 -16.55 -17.76
CA ALA A 397 8.61 -17.32 -18.65
C ALA A 397 8.08 -18.76 -18.77
N ASN A 398 7.97 -19.25 -20.00
CA ASN A 398 7.64 -20.63 -20.32
C ASN A 398 8.67 -21.13 -21.35
N GLY A 399 9.69 -21.85 -20.88
CA GLY A 399 10.74 -22.43 -21.72
C GLY A 399 10.37 -23.79 -22.31
N GLY A 400 9.15 -24.30 -22.06
CA GLY A 400 8.65 -25.56 -22.64
C GLY A 400 8.11 -25.37 -24.06
N ASP A 401 7.81 -26.50 -24.71
CA ASP A 401 7.27 -26.52 -26.09
C ASP A 401 5.75 -26.36 -26.16
N ALA A 402 5.06 -26.44 -25.03
CA ALA A 402 3.61 -26.34 -24.94
C ALA A 402 3.19 -25.26 -23.95
N ALA A 403 1.98 -24.73 -24.16
CA ALA A 403 1.40 -23.75 -23.26
C ALA A 403 1.18 -24.32 -21.86
N ALA A 404 1.54 -23.55 -20.84
CA ALA A 404 1.15 -23.79 -19.46
C ALA A 404 -0.24 -23.22 -19.17
N THR A 405 -0.84 -23.68 -18.09
CA THR A 405 -2.14 -23.19 -17.65
C THR A 405 -2.10 -22.93 -16.16
N HIS A 406 -2.50 -21.72 -15.72
CA HIS A 406 -2.66 -21.36 -14.32
C HIS A 406 -4.12 -21.07 -14.01
N LYS A 407 -4.54 -21.44 -12.82
CA LYS A 407 -5.78 -20.97 -12.19
C LYS A 407 -5.51 -19.66 -11.49
N VAL A 408 -6.31 -18.65 -11.74
CA VAL A 408 -6.22 -17.34 -11.13
C VAL A 408 -7.54 -17.04 -10.45
N THR A 409 -7.51 -16.87 -9.14
CA THR A 409 -8.69 -16.50 -8.36
C THR A 409 -8.54 -15.07 -7.87
N VAL A 410 -9.46 -14.19 -8.26
CA VAL A 410 -9.50 -12.79 -7.79
C VAL A 410 -10.74 -12.62 -6.92
N ASN A 411 -10.55 -12.35 -5.63
CA ASN A 411 -11.65 -12.19 -4.66
C ASN A 411 -12.68 -13.36 -4.74
N GLY A 412 -12.20 -14.58 -4.84
CA GLY A 412 -13.03 -15.80 -4.94
C GLY A 412 -13.54 -16.12 -6.35
N LYS A 413 -13.34 -15.26 -7.36
CA LYS A 413 -13.74 -15.53 -8.75
C LYS A 413 -12.61 -16.20 -9.52
N LEU A 414 -12.78 -17.47 -9.87
CA LEU A 414 -11.81 -18.30 -10.60
C LEU A 414 -11.81 -17.99 -12.09
N GLN A 415 -10.62 -17.92 -12.68
CA GLN A 415 -10.35 -17.87 -14.12
C GLN A 415 -9.20 -18.83 -14.46
N THR A 416 -9.13 -19.28 -15.69
CA THR A 416 -8.00 -20.05 -16.23
C THR A 416 -7.22 -19.18 -17.20
N VAL A 417 -5.91 -19.14 -17.04
CA VAL A 417 -4.99 -18.35 -17.85
C VAL A 417 -4.05 -19.29 -18.60
N THR A 418 -3.98 -19.12 -19.91
CA THR A 418 -3.04 -19.83 -20.76
C THR A 418 -1.78 -19.01 -20.93
N LEU A 419 -0.61 -19.63 -20.74
CA LEU A 419 0.72 -19.06 -20.78
C LEU A 419 1.54 -19.73 -21.91
N PRO A 420 1.48 -19.20 -23.15
CA PRO A 420 2.20 -19.77 -24.29
C PRO A 420 3.72 -19.87 -24.07
N PRO A 421 4.44 -20.73 -24.82
CA PRO A 421 5.89 -20.76 -24.79
C PRO A 421 6.52 -19.40 -25.08
N THR A 422 7.54 -19.03 -24.29
CA THR A 422 8.34 -17.80 -24.48
C THR A 422 9.73 -18.09 -25.00
N GLY A 423 10.10 -19.36 -25.09
CA GLY A 423 11.35 -19.86 -25.67
C GLY A 423 12.48 -20.08 -24.69
N SER A 424 12.35 -19.67 -23.41
CA SER A 424 13.38 -19.92 -22.38
C SER A 424 12.81 -19.83 -20.98
N TRP A 425 13.46 -20.52 -20.04
CA TRP A 425 13.24 -20.42 -18.60
C TRP A 425 14.09 -19.27 -18.02
N GLY A 426 13.63 -18.66 -16.93
CA GLY A 426 14.36 -17.60 -16.21
C GLY A 426 14.60 -16.34 -17.03
N THR A 427 13.91 -16.17 -18.15
CA THR A 427 14.07 -15.01 -19.03
C THR A 427 12.72 -14.33 -19.26
N PHE A 428 12.61 -13.07 -18.90
CA PHE A 428 11.37 -12.30 -18.87
C PHE A 428 11.43 -11.08 -19.80
N PRO A 429 11.33 -11.25 -21.15
CA PRO A 429 11.22 -10.12 -22.06
C PRO A 429 9.93 -9.32 -21.80
N GLU A 430 9.91 -8.03 -22.11
CA GLU A 430 8.71 -7.19 -21.93
C GLU A 430 7.46 -7.70 -22.65
N LYS A 431 7.65 -8.35 -23.80
CA LYS A 431 6.56 -8.96 -24.59
C LYS A 431 6.03 -10.28 -24.03
N SER A 432 6.72 -10.89 -23.05
CA SER A 432 6.30 -12.15 -22.41
C SER A 432 5.25 -11.84 -21.33
N VAL A 433 4.09 -11.40 -21.78
CA VAL A 433 2.97 -11.01 -20.92
C VAL A 433 1.65 -11.57 -21.43
N VAL A 434 0.73 -11.85 -20.52
CA VAL A 434 -0.68 -12.10 -20.80
C VAL A 434 -1.56 -11.17 -19.98
N MET A 435 -2.74 -10.85 -20.51
CA MET A 435 -3.69 -9.94 -19.87
C MET A 435 -4.87 -10.71 -19.32
N VAL A 436 -5.20 -10.53 -18.06
CA VAL A 436 -6.30 -11.20 -17.37
C VAL A 436 -7.28 -10.14 -16.87
N PRO A 437 -8.52 -10.08 -17.35
CA PRO A 437 -9.51 -9.13 -16.88
C PRO A 437 -9.93 -9.44 -15.45
N ALA A 438 -10.02 -8.40 -14.61
CA ALA A 438 -10.44 -8.51 -13.23
C ALA A 438 -11.29 -7.29 -12.83
N THR A 439 -12.24 -7.50 -11.91
CA THR A 439 -12.93 -6.40 -11.22
C THR A 439 -12.42 -6.36 -9.80
N LEU A 440 -11.84 -5.23 -9.41
CA LEU A 440 -11.26 -5.01 -8.08
C LEU A 440 -12.15 -4.07 -7.27
N LYS A 441 -12.21 -4.31 -5.95
CA LYS A 441 -12.89 -3.43 -4.99
C LYS A 441 -11.91 -2.43 -4.39
N ARG A 442 -12.40 -1.33 -3.88
CA ARG A 442 -11.60 -0.42 -3.06
C ARG A 442 -11.23 -1.11 -1.74
N GLY A 443 -9.97 -0.96 -1.30
CA GLY A 443 -9.42 -1.64 -0.14
C GLY A 443 -8.80 -2.99 -0.49
N GLY A 444 -8.89 -3.95 0.42
CA GLY A 444 -8.23 -5.25 0.30
C GLY A 444 -8.78 -6.13 -0.82
N ASN A 445 -7.88 -6.58 -1.68
CA ASN A 445 -8.12 -7.57 -2.73
C ASN A 445 -7.14 -8.73 -2.59
N PHE A 446 -7.55 -9.92 -2.96
CA PHE A 446 -6.75 -11.13 -2.82
C PHE A 446 -6.71 -11.85 -4.16
N ILE A 447 -5.50 -11.97 -4.69
CA ILE A 447 -5.22 -12.69 -5.93
C ILE A 447 -4.52 -14.00 -5.54
N GLU A 448 -5.10 -15.13 -5.94
CA GLU A 448 -4.50 -16.45 -5.72
C GLU A 448 -4.15 -17.08 -7.06
N LEU A 449 -2.95 -17.63 -7.14
CA LEU A 449 -2.41 -18.28 -8.32
C LEU A 449 -2.11 -19.74 -7.99
N GLU A 450 -2.58 -20.65 -8.85
CA GLU A 450 -2.28 -22.07 -8.76
C GLU A 450 -1.90 -22.61 -10.14
N PRO A 451 -0.90 -23.52 -10.26
CA PRO A 451 -0.68 -24.25 -11.48
C PRO A 451 -1.86 -25.19 -11.77
N SER A 452 -2.16 -25.40 -13.03
CA SER A 452 -3.15 -26.40 -13.45
C SER A 452 -2.53 -27.77 -13.69
N PRO A 453 -3.29 -28.88 -13.57
CA PRO A 453 -2.76 -30.22 -13.55
C PRO A 453 -2.34 -30.79 -14.93
N ASN A 454 -2.11 -29.96 -15.92
CA ASN A 454 -1.74 -30.42 -17.28
C ASN A 454 -0.25 -30.77 -17.45
N GLY A 455 0.55 -30.71 -16.36
CA GLY A 455 1.97 -31.05 -16.36
C GLY A 455 2.90 -29.99 -16.94
N ASN A 456 2.38 -28.95 -17.59
CA ASN A 456 3.15 -27.81 -18.07
C ASN A 456 3.09 -26.67 -17.05
N PHE A 457 4.21 -25.98 -16.85
CA PHE A 457 4.29 -24.86 -15.92
C PHE A 457 4.92 -23.63 -16.56
N ALA A 458 4.78 -22.49 -15.91
CA ALA A 458 5.46 -21.25 -16.24
C ALA A 458 6.01 -20.64 -14.97
N GLU A 459 7.15 -20.00 -15.10
CA GLU A 459 7.76 -19.19 -14.06
C GLU A 459 7.12 -17.81 -14.04
N LEU A 460 6.93 -17.23 -12.88
CA LEU A 460 6.24 -15.96 -12.70
C LEU A 460 7.20 -14.91 -12.14
N ASP A 461 7.15 -13.72 -12.73
CA ASP A 461 7.93 -12.56 -12.33
C ASP A 461 7.03 -11.54 -11.60
N ARG A 462 6.14 -10.89 -12.34
CA ARG A 462 5.37 -9.76 -11.83
C ARG A 462 3.95 -9.71 -12.38
N ILE A 463 3.06 -9.11 -11.61
CA ILE A 463 1.71 -8.75 -12.04
C ILE A 463 1.53 -7.24 -11.90
N ASP A 464 1.27 -6.53 -13.00
CA ASP A 464 0.86 -5.13 -12.96
C ASP A 464 -0.66 -5.02 -13.05
N PHE A 465 -1.24 -4.10 -12.28
CA PHE A 465 -2.67 -3.84 -12.23
C PHE A 465 -2.98 -2.62 -13.10
N LEU A 466 -3.44 -2.84 -14.33
CA LEU A 466 -3.73 -1.80 -15.30
C LEU A 466 -5.17 -1.32 -15.13
N ARG A 467 -5.35 -0.06 -14.73
CA ARG A 467 -6.65 0.55 -14.44
C ARG A 467 -7.38 0.91 -15.73
N ILE A 468 -8.52 0.27 -16.01
CA ILE A 468 -9.36 0.59 -17.16
C ILE A 468 -10.27 1.76 -16.80
N ILE A 469 -10.17 2.86 -17.54
CA ILE A 469 -11.08 3.99 -17.43
C ILE A 469 -12.08 3.94 -18.58
N ARG A 470 -13.34 4.24 -18.27
CA ARG A 470 -14.40 4.34 -19.31
C ARG A 470 -14.60 5.78 -19.76
N ASP A 471 -14.77 6.69 -18.83
CA ASP A 471 -15.03 8.10 -19.07
C ASP A 471 -14.63 9.00 -17.88
N THR A 472 -14.29 8.43 -16.73
CA THR A 472 -13.99 9.18 -15.52
C THR A 472 -12.86 8.56 -14.70
N ILE A 473 -12.08 9.44 -14.05
CA ILE A 473 -11.16 9.09 -12.96
C ILE A 473 -11.65 9.83 -11.71
N PRO A 474 -12.14 9.15 -10.67
CA PRO A 474 -12.48 9.78 -9.41
C PRO A 474 -11.21 10.24 -8.68
N ALA A 475 -11.15 11.51 -8.26
CA ALA A 475 -9.95 12.06 -7.63
C ALA A 475 -9.59 11.34 -6.33
N ASN A 476 -10.56 10.83 -5.56
CA ASN A 476 -10.34 10.05 -4.34
C ASN A 476 -9.81 8.63 -4.58
N GLY A 477 -9.63 8.21 -5.84
CA GLY A 477 -9.02 6.94 -6.25
C GLY A 477 -7.51 7.00 -6.48
N PHE A 478 -6.83 8.06 -6.03
CA PHE A 478 -5.39 8.23 -6.18
C PHE A 478 -4.59 7.20 -5.36
N ASP A 479 -3.42 6.82 -5.86
CA ASP A 479 -2.59 5.78 -5.25
C ASP A 479 -1.67 6.35 -4.16
N ASN A 480 -1.17 7.57 -4.33
CA ASN A 480 -0.43 8.35 -3.33
C ASN A 480 -0.42 9.85 -3.68
N GLY A 481 0.10 10.69 -2.78
CA GLY A 481 0.27 12.12 -3.00
C GLY A 481 0.77 12.86 -1.76
N ILE A 482 1.18 14.10 -1.88
CA ILE A 482 1.51 14.99 -0.77
C ILE A 482 0.61 16.22 -0.77
N ARG A 483 0.44 16.85 0.40
CA ARG A 483 -0.50 17.96 0.62
C ARG A 483 -1.91 17.63 0.15
N VAL A 484 -2.28 16.36 0.33
CA VAL A 484 -3.59 15.80 -0.01
C VAL A 484 -4.18 15.08 1.19
N ARG A 485 -5.49 15.03 1.24
CA ARG A 485 -6.22 14.23 2.23
C ARG A 485 -7.58 13.79 1.67
N LEU A 486 -8.18 12.80 2.30
CA LEU A 486 -9.59 12.52 2.13
C LEU A 486 -10.38 13.21 3.24
N THR A 487 -11.48 13.85 2.87
CA THR A 487 -12.42 14.44 3.83
C THR A 487 -13.23 13.33 4.52
N LYS A 488 -13.96 13.66 5.57
CA LYS A 488 -14.89 12.73 6.23
C LYS A 488 -15.98 12.18 5.29
N ASP A 489 -16.27 12.90 4.20
CA ASP A 489 -17.23 12.50 3.17
C ASP A 489 -16.55 11.77 2.00
N ASP A 490 -15.32 11.30 2.19
CA ASP A 490 -14.47 10.62 1.20
C ASP A 490 -14.19 11.45 -0.06
N GLU A 491 -14.21 12.77 0.05
CA GLU A 491 -13.86 13.69 -1.04
C GLU A 491 -12.35 13.97 -1.01
N PHE A 492 -11.74 14.07 -2.17
CA PHE A 492 -10.31 14.38 -2.30
C PHE A 492 -10.05 15.88 -2.16
N ALA A 493 -9.20 16.24 -1.22
CA ALA A 493 -8.77 17.61 -0.99
C ALA A 493 -7.27 17.77 -1.25
N ILE A 494 -6.88 18.88 -1.89
CA ILE A 494 -5.50 19.20 -2.24
C ILE A 494 -5.17 20.66 -1.93
N LYS A 495 -3.98 20.90 -1.38
CA LYS A 495 -3.43 22.24 -1.11
C LYS A 495 -2.46 22.67 -2.21
N ASP A 496 -2.09 23.94 -2.18
CA ASP A 496 -1.08 24.51 -3.08
C ASP A 496 0.26 23.76 -2.99
N GLY A 497 0.86 23.52 -4.17
CA GLY A 497 2.09 22.71 -4.29
C GLY A 497 1.90 21.21 -4.04
N GLY A 498 0.66 20.75 -3.79
CA GLY A 498 0.35 19.32 -3.62
C GLY A 498 0.30 18.57 -4.95
N TYR A 499 0.41 17.25 -4.85
CA TYR A 499 0.16 16.36 -6.00
C TYR A 499 -0.49 15.04 -5.56
N ALA A 500 -1.13 14.37 -6.52
CA ALA A 500 -1.61 12.98 -6.40
C ALA A 500 -1.20 12.19 -7.64
N ILE A 501 -0.93 10.88 -7.46
CA ILE A 501 -0.58 9.95 -8.52
C ILE A 501 -1.70 8.94 -8.76
N PHE A 502 -1.93 8.63 -10.04
CA PHE A 502 -2.78 7.55 -10.55
C PHE A 502 -1.91 6.68 -11.45
N GLU A 503 -1.49 5.53 -10.94
CA GLU A 503 -0.64 4.62 -11.69
C GLU A 503 -1.41 3.78 -12.70
N ASN A 504 -0.71 3.33 -13.74
CA ASN A 504 -1.16 2.33 -14.70
C ASN A 504 -2.55 2.62 -15.32
N VAL A 505 -2.83 3.87 -15.65
CA VAL A 505 -4.10 4.29 -16.27
C VAL A 505 -4.11 3.92 -17.75
N VAL A 506 -5.07 3.09 -18.18
CA VAL A 506 -5.24 2.67 -19.58
C VAL A 506 -6.14 3.68 -20.31
N LEU A 507 -5.53 4.54 -21.12
CA LEU A 507 -6.22 5.58 -21.89
C LEU A 507 -6.76 5.12 -23.24
N ASP A 508 -6.27 4.00 -23.77
CA ASP A 508 -6.74 3.43 -25.04
C ASP A 508 -8.21 2.98 -25.02
N SER A 509 -8.78 2.84 -23.80
CA SER A 509 -10.21 2.60 -23.61
C SER A 509 -11.08 3.83 -23.90
N LEU A 510 -10.48 5.03 -23.89
CA LEU A 510 -11.15 6.29 -24.20
C LEU A 510 -11.13 6.52 -25.72
N LYS A 511 -12.29 6.43 -26.37
CA LYS A 511 -12.42 6.74 -27.81
C LYS A 511 -12.58 8.24 -27.99
N ASP A 512 -11.79 8.81 -28.89
CA ASP A 512 -11.92 10.19 -29.40
C ASP A 512 -12.34 11.21 -28.34
N ILE A 513 -11.41 11.58 -27.46
CA ILE A 513 -11.66 12.56 -26.41
C ILE A 513 -11.96 13.92 -27.06
N GLY A 514 -13.16 14.46 -26.84
CA GLY A 514 -13.57 15.77 -27.32
C GLY A 514 -13.33 16.87 -26.29
N ASN A 515 -13.65 16.59 -25.04
CA ASN A 515 -13.45 17.52 -23.93
C ASN A 515 -12.99 16.77 -22.67
N VAL A 516 -12.26 17.49 -21.82
CA VAL A 516 -11.90 17.04 -20.47
C VAL A 516 -12.39 18.06 -19.46
N PHE A 517 -13.06 17.60 -18.41
CA PHE A 517 -13.56 18.44 -17.32
C PHE A 517 -13.09 17.92 -15.96
N LEU A 518 -12.83 18.83 -15.06
CA LEU A 518 -12.55 18.54 -13.66
C LEU A 518 -13.69 19.09 -12.79
N GLN A 519 -14.23 18.25 -11.89
CA GLN A 519 -15.19 18.68 -10.89
C GLN A 519 -14.46 19.28 -9.69
N VAL A 520 -14.92 20.45 -9.22
CA VAL A 520 -14.27 21.22 -8.17
C VAL A 520 -15.30 21.78 -7.20
N LYS A 521 -14.95 21.83 -5.90
CA LYS A 521 -15.62 22.62 -4.85
C LYS A 521 -14.59 23.51 -4.14
N ASN A 522 -15.05 24.60 -3.55
CA ASN A 522 -14.29 25.47 -2.65
C ASN A 522 -13.01 26.09 -3.24
N ALA A 523 -12.88 26.15 -4.56
CA ALA A 523 -11.76 26.81 -5.20
C ALA A 523 -12.23 27.61 -6.42
N SER A 524 -11.80 28.88 -6.49
CA SER A 524 -12.10 29.81 -7.58
C SER A 524 -10.84 30.40 -8.22
N SER A 525 -9.66 29.95 -7.81
CA SER A 525 -8.36 30.39 -8.34
C SER A 525 -7.33 29.27 -8.30
N GLY A 526 -6.28 29.43 -9.09
CA GLY A 526 -5.22 28.43 -9.22
C GLY A 526 -5.46 27.46 -10.38
N LYS A 527 -4.57 26.50 -10.50
CA LYS A 527 -4.57 25.52 -11.58
C LYS A 527 -4.34 24.12 -11.06
N ILE A 528 -5.05 23.17 -11.66
CA ILE A 528 -4.75 21.75 -11.57
C ILE A 528 -4.17 21.33 -12.92
N VAL A 529 -2.96 20.77 -12.90
CA VAL A 529 -2.26 20.30 -14.09
C VAL A 529 -2.08 18.79 -13.98
N ILE A 530 -2.59 18.07 -14.97
CA ILE A 530 -2.38 16.63 -15.12
C ILE A 530 -1.12 16.43 -15.98
N ARG A 531 -0.17 15.65 -15.47
CA ARG A 531 1.13 15.40 -16.09
C ARG A 531 1.36 13.92 -16.34
N ASP A 532 2.14 13.60 -17.36
CA ASP A 532 2.53 12.23 -17.71
C ASP A 532 3.84 11.85 -17.02
N GLY A 533 3.87 10.68 -16.40
CA GLY A 533 5.03 9.94 -15.92
C GLY A 533 5.63 10.40 -14.59
N LYS A 534 5.57 11.71 -14.25
CA LYS A 534 6.10 12.26 -12.99
C LYS A 534 5.51 13.64 -12.67
N LYS A 535 5.67 14.09 -11.40
CA LYS A 535 5.09 15.36 -10.90
C LYS A 535 5.57 16.61 -11.66
N ASP A 536 6.72 16.58 -12.28
CA ASP A 536 7.30 17.63 -13.14
C ASP A 536 7.35 17.22 -14.63
N GLY A 537 6.63 16.16 -14.99
CA GLY A 537 6.52 15.65 -16.36
C GLY A 537 5.75 16.56 -17.30
N THR A 538 5.59 16.11 -18.55
CA THR A 538 4.86 16.86 -19.58
C THR A 538 3.42 17.11 -19.13
N ALA A 539 2.98 18.36 -19.17
CA ALA A 539 1.58 18.70 -18.93
C ALA A 539 0.70 18.16 -20.07
N VAL A 540 -0.24 17.29 -19.74
CA VAL A 540 -1.18 16.72 -20.71
C VAL A 540 -2.54 17.41 -20.66
N PHE A 541 -3.00 17.83 -19.48
CA PHE A 541 -4.19 18.66 -19.33
C PHE A 541 -3.94 19.76 -18.29
N THR A 542 -4.51 20.95 -18.53
CA THR A 542 -4.49 22.07 -17.59
C THR A 542 -5.91 22.56 -17.36
N CYS A 543 -6.34 22.57 -16.10
CA CYS A 543 -7.64 23.01 -15.64
C CYS A 543 -7.46 24.29 -14.83
N ASP A 544 -7.85 25.44 -15.38
CA ASP A 544 -7.79 26.75 -14.70
C ASP A 544 -9.06 26.95 -13.87
N LEU A 545 -8.94 26.96 -12.55
CA LEU A 545 -10.07 26.96 -11.62
C LEU A 545 -10.88 28.27 -11.65
N SER A 546 -10.32 29.35 -12.20
CA SER A 546 -11.03 30.61 -12.42
C SER A 546 -12.13 30.51 -13.49
N ASN A 547 -12.07 29.49 -14.36
CA ASN A 547 -13.00 29.25 -15.47
C ASN A 547 -14.09 28.21 -15.11
N SER A 548 -14.53 28.18 -13.86
CA SER A 548 -15.51 27.19 -13.40
C SER A 548 -16.94 27.59 -13.74
N SER A 549 -17.78 26.59 -14.07
CA SER A 549 -19.23 26.75 -14.26
C SER A 549 -20.00 25.87 -13.27
N LEU A 550 -21.08 26.39 -12.70
CA LEU A 550 -21.89 25.67 -11.70
C LEU A 550 -22.57 24.43 -12.32
N MET A 551 -22.47 23.30 -11.63
CA MET A 551 -23.09 22.02 -12.00
C MET A 551 -24.26 21.63 -11.11
N GLY A 552 -24.38 22.17 -9.91
CA GLY A 552 -25.33 21.75 -8.88
C GLY A 552 -24.67 20.93 -7.75
N GLY A 553 -25.35 20.81 -6.61
CA GLY A 553 -24.82 20.12 -5.41
C GLY A 553 -23.53 20.71 -4.86
N GLY A 554 -23.24 21.99 -5.12
CA GLY A 554 -22.02 22.67 -4.69
C GLY A 554 -20.78 22.37 -5.55
N TRP A 555 -20.92 21.56 -6.60
CA TRP A 555 -19.85 21.29 -7.57
C TRP A 555 -19.85 22.29 -8.72
N SER A 556 -18.66 22.59 -9.23
CA SER A 556 -18.41 23.30 -10.48
C SER A 556 -17.64 22.42 -11.44
N ALA A 557 -17.86 22.59 -12.75
CA ALA A 557 -17.05 21.97 -13.80
C ALA A 557 -16.04 22.99 -14.32
N VAL A 558 -14.80 22.58 -14.42
CA VAL A 558 -13.73 23.32 -15.05
C VAL A 558 -13.35 22.60 -16.33
N LYS A 559 -13.47 23.27 -17.48
CA LYS A 559 -12.99 22.71 -18.75
C LYS A 559 -11.46 22.80 -18.77
N CYS A 560 -10.81 21.66 -19.00
CA CYS A 560 -9.36 21.59 -19.12
C CYS A 560 -8.94 21.73 -20.60
N SER A 561 -7.83 22.41 -20.84
CA SER A 561 -7.14 22.44 -22.13
C SER A 561 -6.04 21.39 -22.15
N GLY A 562 -5.73 20.78 -23.28
CA GLY A 562 -4.61 19.85 -23.36
C GLY A 562 -4.65 18.90 -24.55
N ASP A 563 -3.89 17.81 -24.45
CA ASP A 563 -3.70 16.83 -25.52
C ASP A 563 -4.85 15.82 -25.56
N MET A 564 -5.80 16.05 -26.45
CA MET A 564 -6.93 15.15 -26.67
C MET A 564 -6.53 13.84 -27.38
N GLY A 565 -5.30 13.74 -27.87
CA GLY A 565 -4.73 12.54 -28.49
C GLY A 565 -4.00 11.61 -27.52
N LEU A 566 -3.95 11.93 -26.22
CA LEU A 566 -3.26 11.11 -25.22
C LEU A 566 -3.77 9.67 -25.21
N ARG A 567 -2.86 8.69 -25.33
CA ARG A 567 -3.14 7.26 -25.44
C ARG A 567 -2.12 6.43 -24.66
N GLY A 568 -2.35 5.13 -24.59
CA GLY A 568 -1.46 4.16 -23.95
C GLY A 568 -1.72 3.99 -22.47
N ILE A 569 -0.79 3.32 -21.81
CA ILE A 569 -0.79 3.15 -20.35
C ILE A 569 0.06 4.27 -19.76
N LYS A 570 -0.49 5.03 -18.83
CA LYS A 570 0.13 6.23 -18.25
C LYS A 570 0.10 6.24 -16.73
N ASP A 571 1.13 6.79 -16.12
CA ASP A 571 1.08 7.25 -14.75
C ASP A 571 0.72 8.75 -14.78
N LEU A 572 -0.43 9.09 -14.24
CA LEU A 572 -0.93 10.46 -14.28
C LEU A 572 -0.69 11.14 -12.94
N TYR A 573 0.00 12.28 -12.97
CA TYR A 573 0.24 13.15 -11.82
C TYR A 573 -0.68 14.36 -11.88
N LEU A 574 -1.60 14.47 -10.92
CA LEU A 574 -2.43 15.64 -10.73
C LEU A 574 -1.69 16.59 -9.79
N THR A 575 -1.27 17.76 -10.26
CA THR A 575 -0.49 18.75 -9.50
C THR A 575 -1.27 20.04 -9.32
N ALA A 576 -1.18 20.67 -8.14
CA ALA A 576 -1.88 21.90 -7.79
C ALA A 576 -0.93 23.09 -7.68
N SER A 577 -1.35 24.28 -8.19
CA SER A 577 -0.59 25.51 -8.08
C SER A 577 -1.49 26.74 -8.01
N GLY A 578 -1.10 27.73 -7.18
CA GLY A 578 -1.83 29.01 -7.01
C GLY A 578 -3.18 28.85 -6.31
N ILE A 579 -3.38 27.77 -5.54
CA ILE A 579 -4.60 27.51 -4.78
C ILE A 579 -4.53 28.25 -3.44
N SER A 580 -5.55 29.07 -3.15
CA SER A 580 -5.70 29.67 -1.84
C SER A 580 -6.44 28.70 -0.91
N GLY A 581 -5.77 28.25 0.16
CA GLY A 581 -6.33 27.28 1.08
C GLY A 581 -6.33 25.86 0.52
N GLU A 582 -7.50 25.28 0.30
CA GLU A 582 -7.67 23.89 -0.13
C GLU A 582 -8.74 23.78 -1.21
N ALA A 583 -8.46 23.06 -2.29
CA ALA A 583 -9.43 22.69 -3.31
C ALA A 583 -9.96 21.27 -3.06
N ILE A 584 -11.27 21.08 -3.15
CA ILE A 584 -11.90 19.76 -3.14
C ILE A 584 -12.18 19.36 -4.59
N LEU A 585 -11.60 18.25 -5.04
CA LEU A 585 -11.72 17.76 -6.39
C LEU A 585 -12.60 16.50 -6.44
N GLY A 586 -13.46 16.46 -7.44
CA GLY A 586 -14.29 15.31 -7.76
C GLY A 586 -13.71 14.49 -8.91
N ASN A 587 -14.53 14.21 -9.92
CA ASN A 587 -14.13 13.40 -11.06
C ASN A 587 -13.38 14.23 -12.11
N LEU A 588 -12.32 13.65 -12.68
CA LEU A 588 -11.78 14.03 -13.98
C LEU A 588 -12.61 13.29 -15.03
N ILE A 589 -13.32 14.01 -15.89
CA ILE A 589 -14.33 13.50 -16.82
C ILE A 589 -13.82 13.67 -18.25
N PHE A 590 -13.86 12.60 -19.03
CA PHE A 590 -13.49 12.56 -20.45
C PHE A 590 -14.75 12.41 -21.29
N GLU A 591 -15.14 13.46 -22.01
CA GLU A 591 -16.28 13.40 -22.93
C GLU A 591 -15.82 12.98 -24.34
N PRO A 592 -16.51 12.05 -25.00
CA PRO A 592 -16.19 11.67 -26.37
C PRO A 592 -16.43 12.83 -27.34
N MET A 593 -15.66 12.86 -28.43
CA MET A 593 -15.85 13.81 -29.52
C MET A 593 -17.26 13.56 -30.15
N ARG A 594 -18.08 14.59 -30.16
CA ARG A 594 -19.37 14.54 -30.90
C ARG A 594 -19.07 14.72 -32.36
N VAL A 595 -19.34 13.70 -33.18
CA VAL A 595 -19.37 13.86 -34.63
C VAL A 595 -20.60 14.71 -34.98
N VAL A 596 -20.38 15.99 -35.26
CA VAL A 596 -21.42 16.84 -35.82
C VAL A 596 -21.47 16.54 -37.33
N CYS A 597 -22.43 15.75 -37.76
CA CYS A 597 -22.68 15.58 -39.19
C CYS A 597 -23.29 16.86 -39.73
N ASN A 598 -22.49 17.63 -40.45
CA ASN A 598 -22.92 18.90 -41.09
C ASN A 598 -23.73 18.68 -42.40
N GLN A 599 -24.08 17.43 -42.75
CA GLN A 599 -24.97 17.11 -43.89
C GLN A 599 -25.91 15.97 -43.51
N GLU A 600 -27.20 16.20 -43.65
CA GLU A 600 -28.21 15.14 -43.58
C GLU A 600 -28.19 14.23 -44.83
N PRO A 601 -28.48 12.92 -44.68
CA PRO A 601 -28.78 12.21 -43.44
C PRO A 601 -27.65 11.27 -42.99
N CYS A 602 -27.24 11.41 -41.76
CA CYS A 602 -26.57 10.30 -41.09
C CYS A 602 -27.66 9.27 -40.81
N GLY A 603 -27.79 8.29 -41.69
CA GLY A 603 -28.80 7.24 -41.57
C GLY A 603 -28.66 6.51 -40.23
N ASP A 604 -29.75 6.41 -39.52
CA ASP A 604 -29.89 5.50 -38.39
C ASP A 604 -29.52 4.07 -38.85
N PRO A 605 -28.87 3.27 -38.01
CA PRO A 605 -28.64 1.87 -38.34
C PRO A 605 -30.00 1.18 -38.52
N ILE A 606 -30.21 0.68 -39.72
CA ILE A 606 -31.43 0.00 -40.19
C ILE A 606 -31.87 -1.03 -39.15
N SER A 607 -33.00 -0.77 -38.49
CA SER A 607 -33.77 -1.78 -37.78
C SER A 607 -34.55 -2.56 -38.82
N SER A 608 -34.10 -3.76 -39.15
CA SER A 608 -34.92 -4.72 -39.90
C SER A 608 -36.02 -5.28 -38.99
N SER A 609 -37.16 -4.62 -38.92
CA SER A 609 -38.39 -5.21 -38.44
C SER A 609 -39.17 -5.70 -39.68
N SER A 610 -39.14 -7.00 -39.94
CA SER A 610 -40.12 -7.65 -40.80
C SER A 610 -41.44 -7.78 -40.03
N GLU A 611 -42.42 -6.98 -40.41
CA GLU A 611 -43.81 -7.20 -40.05
C GLU A 611 -44.31 -8.50 -40.67
N VAL A 612 -44.83 -9.40 -39.84
CA VAL A 612 -45.77 -10.46 -40.27
C VAL A 612 -47.07 -10.19 -39.53
N ALA A 613 -48.13 -10.00 -40.33
CA ALA A 613 -49.49 -9.72 -39.89
C ALA A 613 -50.14 -10.92 -39.15
N PRO A 614 -51.17 -10.69 -38.32
CA PRO A 614 -51.74 -11.71 -37.46
C PRO A 614 -52.83 -12.52 -38.16
N GLU A 615 -52.78 -13.84 -37.99
CA GLU A 615 -53.99 -14.69 -38.20
C GLU A 615 -54.63 -15.02 -36.82
N SER A 616 -55.95 -14.83 -36.84
CA SER A 616 -56.91 -15.11 -35.78
C SER A 616 -57.24 -16.59 -35.64
N SER A 617 -57.34 -17.13 -34.37
CA SER A 617 -58.56 -17.89 -34.00
C SER A 617 -58.44 -18.47 -32.58
N SER A 618 -59.33 -18.06 -31.74
CA SER A 618 -60.29 -18.73 -30.84
C SER A 618 -59.84 -19.79 -29.81
N SER A 619 -60.21 -19.43 -28.58
CA SER A 619 -60.97 -20.20 -27.59
C SER A 619 -60.27 -21.33 -26.77
N GLY A 620 -60.39 -21.19 -25.46
CA GLY A 620 -60.24 -22.29 -24.51
C GLY A 620 -59.97 -21.88 -23.07
N THR A 621 -61.03 -21.52 -22.37
CA THR A 621 -61.06 -21.34 -20.90
C THR A 621 -60.71 -22.61 -20.14
N THR A 622 -59.91 -22.49 -19.06
CA THR A 622 -60.26 -23.07 -17.76
C THR A 622 -59.39 -22.47 -16.63
N SER A 623 -60.09 -22.00 -15.63
CA SER A 623 -59.66 -21.45 -14.38
C SER A 623 -59.13 -22.53 -13.41
N ILE A 624 -58.12 -22.24 -12.65
CA ILE A 624 -58.00 -22.63 -11.23
C ILE A 624 -57.02 -21.65 -10.54
N ALA A 625 -57.49 -20.96 -9.51
CA ALA A 625 -56.74 -20.15 -8.54
C ALA A 625 -56.60 -20.92 -7.22
N PRO A 626 -56.03 -20.37 -6.14
CA PRO A 626 -54.63 -20.09 -5.93
C PRO A 626 -54.13 -20.83 -4.65
N ARG A 627 -52.81 -20.88 -4.45
CA ARG A 627 -52.28 -21.16 -3.11
C ARG A 627 -51.08 -20.30 -2.82
N ALA A 628 -51.22 -19.47 -1.79
CA ALA A 628 -50.22 -18.60 -1.24
C ALA A 628 -49.10 -19.38 -0.54
N VAL A 629 -47.86 -19.00 -0.81
CA VAL A 629 -46.72 -19.25 0.10
C VAL A 629 -45.94 -17.95 0.18
N ARG A 630 -45.80 -17.46 1.43
CA ARG A 630 -44.95 -16.36 1.80
C ARG A 630 -43.47 -16.78 1.64
N HIS A 631 -42.64 -15.92 1.08
CA HIS A 631 -41.23 -15.90 1.37
C HIS A 631 -40.69 -14.46 1.41
N ASP A 632 -39.78 -14.28 2.34
CA ASP A 632 -39.25 -13.09 2.93
C ASP A 632 -38.46 -12.18 1.96
N ASN A 633 -38.46 -10.90 2.32
CA ASN A 633 -37.71 -9.80 1.73
C ASN A 633 -36.19 -10.05 1.75
N ALA A 634 -35.58 -10.15 0.60
CA ALA A 634 -34.16 -9.85 0.40
C ALA A 634 -34.07 -8.47 -0.27
N MET A 635 -33.48 -7.51 0.43
CA MET A 635 -33.16 -6.19 -0.12
C MET A 635 -32.13 -6.33 -1.25
N VAL A 636 -32.52 -5.90 -2.43
CA VAL A 636 -31.61 -5.68 -3.56
C VAL A 636 -30.98 -4.29 -3.36
N PRO A 637 -29.65 -4.15 -3.41
CA PRO A 637 -29.01 -2.83 -3.32
C PRO A 637 -29.39 -1.98 -4.52
N ALA A 638 -29.78 -0.74 -4.26
CA ALA A 638 -30.14 0.24 -5.26
C ALA A 638 -28.96 0.53 -6.22
N ARG A 639 -29.16 0.30 -7.51
CA ARG A 639 -28.29 0.78 -8.58
C ARG A 639 -28.29 2.30 -8.58
N LYS A 640 -27.14 2.95 -8.31
CA LYS A 640 -26.96 4.37 -8.57
C LYS A 640 -26.92 4.59 -10.07
N ALA A 641 -27.95 5.23 -10.62
CA ALA A 641 -27.96 5.69 -12.01
C ALA A 641 -27.10 6.97 -12.09
N TYR A 642 -26.10 6.96 -12.95
CA TYR A 642 -25.36 8.16 -13.31
C TYR A 642 -26.18 8.94 -14.37
N ARG A 643 -26.16 10.27 -14.23
CA ARG A 643 -26.85 11.20 -15.15
C ARG A 643 -25.81 12.05 -15.89
N ASP A 644 -26.08 12.39 -17.15
CA ASP A 644 -25.27 13.37 -17.90
C ASP A 644 -25.42 14.78 -17.30
N LEU A 645 -24.61 15.72 -17.78
CA LEU A 645 -24.63 17.12 -17.37
C LEU A 645 -25.99 17.83 -17.59
N LYS A 646 -26.96 17.17 -18.22
CA LYS A 646 -28.33 17.64 -18.43
C LYS A 646 -29.37 16.76 -17.71
N GLY A 647 -28.95 15.83 -16.85
CA GLY A 647 -29.83 15.02 -16.02
C GLY A 647 -30.46 13.80 -16.69
N ARG A 648 -29.96 13.36 -17.84
CA ARG A 648 -30.51 12.21 -18.59
C ARG A 648 -29.82 10.90 -18.24
N SER A 649 -30.56 9.81 -18.07
CA SER A 649 -30.05 8.46 -17.81
C SER A 649 -29.71 7.71 -19.09
N PHE A 650 -28.58 7.00 -19.08
CA PHE A 650 -28.22 6.09 -20.17
C PHE A 650 -28.17 4.65 -19.67
N ASP A 651 -28.89 3.78 -20.41
CA ASP A 651 -28.79 2.34 -20.25
C ASP A 651 -28.36 1.76 -21.61
N LYS A 652 -27.10 1.32 -21.72
CA LYS A 652 -26.66 0.56 -22.90
C LYS A 652 -25.59 -0.45 -22.52
N GLN A 653 -25.91 -1.72 -22.70
CA GLN A 653 -24.92 -2.80 -22.73
C GLN A 653 -24.10 -2.69 -24.03
N ILE A 654 -22.76 -2.51 -23.85
CA ILE A 654 -21.81 -2.55 -24.97
C ILE A 654 -20.94 -3.80 -24.80
N ARG A 655 -21.01 -4.71 -25.80
CA ARG A 655 -20.10 -5.86 -25.90
C ARG A 655 -18.80 -5.40 -26.55
N TYR A 656 -17.69 -5.65 -25.89
CA TYR A 656 -16.35 -5.34 -26.40
C TYR A 656 -15.84 -6.50 -27.28
N ARG A 657 -15.30 -6.15 -28.44
CA ARG A 657 -14.36 -6.98 -29.18
C ARG A 657 -13.00 -6.28 -29.09
N VAL A 658 -12.12 -6.85 -28.31
CA VAL A 658 -10.73 -6.38 -28.23
C VAL A 658 -10.02 -6.96 -29.44
N MET A 659 -9.59 -6.10 -30.39
CA MET A 659 -8.60 -6.48 -31.39
C MET A 659 -7.23 -6.12 -30.83
N PHE A 660 -6.37 -7.12 -30.81
CA PHE A 660 -4.94 -6.98 -30.51
C PHE A 660 -4.18 -6.50 -31.74
#